data_a57c7a08fc91a48f530b6709814df0be
#
_entry.id   a57c7a08fc91a48f530b6709814df0be
#
_cell.length_a   1.000
_cell.length_b   1.000
_cell.length_c   1.000
_cell.angle_alpha   90.00
_cell.angle_beta   90.00
_cell.angle_gamma   90.00
#
_symmetry.space_group_name_H-M   'P 1'
#
loop_
_entity.id
_entity.type
_entity.pdbx_description
1 polymer ?
#
loop_
_entity_poly.entity_id
_entity_poly.type
_entity_poly.pdbx_seq_one_letter_code
_entity_poly.pdbx_strand_id
1 'polypeptide(L)'
;MKNQTYVSFFICFIFTSLALHAQQPIAHFDFENVRVERSVVEMVRGETYVPKEVFGYVEEIVENIAYDLEGKYYKQVKGVNGKALLLDGYSAFINLETIYDEENDDKLIRPIPEIENGKFTVEAWLALGAYPKNITPIWSHRRPISEGSAEGYSLELDAWGRPELKVATKNGKTESLISDQPIKLRKWTHVVASYSDESGMLLYIDGQLIGKRRIEGGYGEIFHHAPVSILIGKSRVPIRPTGTIRPYGTESSHSYIDGIIDEIKLFDRVLSDNEINKSFKQNSTSEDPELPVRKLPSGPQTPGIFRAVNTTLDYYPSWDAPWATGENADIVVQFDESDCKFVFWRGTSYIPSWVTENGIHYNNGFNEGWNDHGSCEPMSDKKAKYSSVKIVESSPARVVVKWRYGLVDVLGNFAFEDPETGWGDWTNETYYIYPDMTAVRKDVLLSNAPHAAHEWQESMMVLSPGQRPEDVLEYEALTLGNIEGDIKTFSWKDEVPPGNPQEPKDKSAQVINTKSEYKPFSAIRAQDIDGMDVYAGEIRRDVSVFPWWNHWPVAPRPTDGRYANYEDRAAHASLSHWFWNEYESTERSMTKIMLCGMTKGDIQDIIRLNRSWSNPAKISVTGAKLAKYRPDEKAYYISEVKEIVNVE
;
A
#
# COMPACT_ATOMS: atom_id res chain seq x y z
N MET A 1 25.12 48.05 -58.10
CA MET A 1 24.15 46.98 -57.84
C MET A 1 24.81 45.78 -57.16
N LYS A 2 25.45 45.93 -56.00
CA LYS A 2 26.04 44.79 -55.22
C LYS A 2 25.80 44.87 -53.69
N ASN A 3 25.04 45.87 -53.22
CA ASN A 3 24.86 46.05 -51.75
C ASN A 3 23.46 45.75 -51.23
N GLN A 4 22.51 45.29 -52.07
CA GLN A 4 21.16 44.96 -51.61
C GLN A 4 20.92 43.48 -51.26
N THR A 5 21.80 42.59 -51.70
CA THR A 5 21.61 41.15 -51.51
C THR A 5 22.07 40.66 -50.11
N TYR A 6 22.96 41.37 -49.45
CA TYR A 6 23.47 40.96 -48.14
C TYR A 6 22.54 41.32 -46.95
N VAL A 7 21.73 42.39 -47.07
CA VAL A 7 20.85 42.82 -45.98
C VAL A 7 19.63 41.89 -45.86
N SER A 8 19.12 41.35 -46.99
CA SER A 8 18.00 40.41 -46.93
C SER A 8 18.36 39.03 -46.33
N PHE A 9 19.63 38.59 -46.52
CA PHE A 9 20.06 37.30 -45.96
C PHE A 9 20.32 37.40 -44.43
N PHE A 10 20.76 38.55 -43.93
CA PHE A 10 21.01 38.74 -42.49
C PHE A 10 19.70 38.88 -41.71
N ILE A 11 18.67 39.52 -42.27
CA ILE A 11 17.34 39.64 -41.65
C ILE A 11 16.63 38.27 -41.63
N CYS A 12 16.78 37.45 -42.66
CA CYS A 12 16.21 36.13 -42.69
C CYS A 12 16.84 35.16 -41.63
N PHE A 13 18.15 35.30 -41.37
CA PHE A 13 18.87 34.52 -40.37
C PHE A 13 18.50 34.91 -38.94
N ILE A 14 18.29 36.20 -38.69
CA ILE A 14 17.86 36.70 -37.37
C ILE A 14 16.41 36.31 -37.09
N PHE A 15 15.52 36.34 -38.09
CA PHE A 15 14.15 35.92 -37.91
C PHE A 15 14.01 34.39 -37.73
N THR A 16 14.84 33.57 -38.35
CA THR A 16 14.84 32.13 -38.17
C THR A 16 15.44 31.72 -36.82
N SER A 17 16.43 32.43 -36.31
CA SER A 17 16.99 32.16 -34.97
C SER A 17 16.05 32.60 -33.84
N LEU A 18 15.33 33.72 -34.00
CA LEU A 18 14.30 34.16 -33.07
C LEU A 18 13.07 33.24 -33.10
N ALA A 19 12.65 32.76 -34.26
CA ALA A 19 11.54 31.79 -34.35
C ALA A 19 11.92 30.41 -33.82
N LEU A 20 13.18 30.00 -33.92
CA LEU A 20 13.67 28.76 -33.29
C LEU A 20 13.77 28.88 -31.76
N HIS A 21 14.17 30.02 -31.21
CA HIS A 21 14.19 30.24 -29.76
C HIS A 21 12.79 30.27 -29.15
N ALA A 22 11.78 30.76 -29.87
CA ALA A 22 10.40 30.81 -29.43
C ALA A 22 9.70 29.43 -29.33
N GLN A 23 10.34 28.36 -29.79
CA GLN A 23 9.80 26.98 -29.79
C GLN A 23 10.38 26.08 -28.69
N GLN A 24 11.46 26.50 -28.04
CA GLN A 24 12.13 25.67 -27.04
C GLN A 24 11.46 25.80 -25.65
N PRO A 25 11.52 24.77 -24.80
CA PRO A 25 11.16 24.90 -23.39
C PRO A 25 12.10 25.86 -22.66
N ILE A 26 11.65 26.46 -21.57
CA ILE A 26 12.49 27.25 -20.66
C ILE A 26 13.15 26.38 -19.58
N ALA A 27 12.71 25.13 -19.43
CA ALA A 27 13.40 24.09 -18.66
C ALA A 27 13.11 22.72 -19.27
N HIS A 28 14.10 21.83 -19.25
CA HIS A 28 13.99 20.46 -19.75
C HIS A 28 14.89 19.52 -18.96
N PHE A 29 14.26 18.50 -18.33
CA PHE A 29 14.92 17.40 -17.63
C PHE A 29 14.77 16.13 -18.47
N ASP A 30 15.84 15.69 -19.12
CA ASP A 30 15.91 14.47 -19.94
C ASP A 30 16.50 13.27 -19.19
N PHE A 31 16.98 13.49 -17.97
CA PHE A 31 17.59 12.51 -17.06
C PHE A 31 18.77 11.71 -17.62
N GLU A 32 19.39 12.17 -18.71
CA GLU A 32 20.60 11.54 -19.27
C GLU A 32 21.80 11.69 -18.33
N ASN A 33 21.86 12.81 -17.61
CA ASN A 33 22.92 13.17 -16.71
C ASN A 33 22.42 13.26 -15.25
N VAL A 34 22.47 12.13 -14.55
CA VAL A 34 22.21 12.06 -13.11
C VAL A 34 23.51 11.73 -12.39
N ARG A 35 23.93 12.60 -11.48
CA ARG A 35 25.11 12.37 -10.63
C ARG A 35 24.66 11.91 -9.26
N VAL A 36 25.30 10.86 -8.75
CA VAL A 36 25.04 10.34 -7.41
C VAL A 36 26.24 10.67 -6.53
N GLU A 37 26.08 11.60 -5.59
CA GLU A 37 27.06 11.85 -4.53
C GLU A 37 26.60 11.15 -3.25
N ARG A 38 27.42 10.22 -2.75
CA ARG A 38 27.18 9.54 -1.48
C ARG A 38 27.84 10.33 -0.36
N SER A 39 27.11 11.14 0.37
CA SER A 39 27.59 11.64 1.63
C SER A 39 27.48 10.56 2.71
N VAL A 40 28.63 10.28 3.35
CA VAL A 40 28.72 9.33 4.46
C VAL A 40 28.57 10.11 5.75
N VAL A 41 27.42 10.09 6.38
CA VAL A 41 27.30 10.48 7.79
C VAL A 41 27.06 9.22 8.59
N GLU A 42 28.09 8.83 9.32
CA GLU A 42 28.03 7.75 10.29
C GLU A 42 27.60 8.37 11.62
N MET A 43 26.46 8.02 12.13
CA MET A 43 26.08 8.33 13.50
C MET A 43 25.78 7.04 14.24
N VAL A 44 26.78 6.57 14.93
CA VAL A 44 26.64 5.55 15.95
C VAL A 44 26.53 6.24 17.29
N ARG A 45 25.34 6.31 17.87
CA ARG A 45 25.12 6.31 19.31
C ARG A 45 23.68 5.88 19.61
N GLY A 46 23.56 4.68 20.16
CA GLY A 46 22.32 4.11 20.70
C GLY A 46 21.37 3.71 19.58
N GLU A 47 21.05 2.50 19.49
CA GLU A 47 19.98 1.71 18.79
C GLU A 47 19.04 2.39 17.76
N THR A 48 19.29 3.58 17.31
CA THR A 48 18.51 4.27 16.27
C THR A 48 19.29 4.25 14.97
N TYR A 49 18.87 3.39 14.05
CA TYR A 49 19.36 3.40 12.70
C TYR A 49 18.75 4.62 11.99
N VAL A 50 19.51 5.68 11.81
CA VAL A 50 19.17 6.74 10.88
C VAL A 50 19.75 6.36 9.52
N PRO A 51 18.93 5.99 8.53
CA PRO A 51 19.43 5.68 7.21
C PRO A 51 20.04 6.92 6.59
N LYS A 52 21.19 6.74 5.97
CA LYS A 52 21.94 7.74 5.26
C LYS A 52 21.13 8.34 4.13
N GLU A 53 21.03 9.65 4.10
CA GLU A 53 20.48 10.35 2.95
C GLU A 53 21.51 10.30 1.80
N VAL A 54 21.04 9.94 0.63
CA VAL A 54 21.85 9.94 -0.60
C VAL A 54 21.48 11.21 -1.35
N PHE A 55 22.43 12.12 -1.50
CA PHE A 55 22.24 13.29 -2.33
C PHE A 55 22.76 13.03 -3.74
N GLY A 56 22.10 13.60 -4.71
CA GLY A 56 22.52 13.60 -6.09
C GLY A 56 22.10 14.88 -6.80
N TYR A 57 22.39 14.93 -8.07
CA TYR A 57 22.05 16.07 -8.91
C TYR A 57 21.45 15.57 -10.23
N VAL A 58 20.43 16.27 -10.70
CA VAL A 58 19.90 16.16 -12.06
C VAL A 58 20.24 17.41 -12.83
N GLU A 59 20.61 17.27 -14.08
CA GLU A 59 20.94 18.37 -14.96
C GLU A 59 19.69 18.85 -15.72
N GLU A 60 19.43 20.14 -15.63
CA GLU A 60 18.49 20.83 -16.49
C GLU A 60 19.27 21.27 -17.74
N ILE A 61 18.83 20.85 -18.93
CA ILE A 61 19.67 20.91 -20.14
C ILE A 61 19.56 22.20 -20.96
N VAL A 62 18.57 23.06 -20.70
CA VAL A 62 18.41 24.32 -21.45
C VAL A 62 19.44 25.34 -20.96
N GLU A 63 19.54 25.53 -19.65
CA GLU A 63 20.47 26.45 -19.00
C GLU A 63 21.73 25.76 -18.44
N ASN A 64 21.79 24.43 -18.52
CA ASN A 64 22.85 23.57 -17.97
C ASN A 64 23.03 23.75 -16.45
N ILE A 65 21.93 23.75 -15.72
CA ILE A 65 21.92 23.93 -14.27
C ILE A 65 21.69 22.59 -13.58
N ALA A 66 22.50 22.28 -12.57
CA ALA A 66 22.31 21.11 -11.74
C ALA A 66 21.43 21.44 -10.53
N TYR A 67 20.35 20.67 -10.34
CA TYR A 67 19.44 20.77 -9.20
C TYR A 67 19.52 19.55 -8.30
N ASP A 68 19.16 19.73 -7.03
CA ASP A 68 19.30 18.72 -6.02
C ASP A 68 18.31 17.56 -6.24
N LEU A 69 18.85 16.35 -6.26
CA LEU A 69 18.10 15.09 -6.23
C LEU A 69 18.26 14.50 -4.83
N GLU A 70 17.20 14.58 -4.06
CA GLU A 70 17.17 14.15 -2.68
C GLU A 70 16.51 12.77 -2.54
N GLY A 71 16.82 12.06 -1.46
CA GLY A 71 16.17 10.80 -1.10
C GLY A 71 17.12 9.63 -0.97
N LYS A 72 16.56 8.47 -0.60
CA LYS A 72 17.34 7.27 -0.28
C LYS A 72 17.52 6.34 -1.47
N TYR A 73 16.47 6.21 -2.28
CA TYR A 73 16.41 5.23 -3.36
C TYR A 73 15.88 5.88 -4.63
N TYR A 74 16.78 6.23 -5.51
CA TYR A 74 16.49 6.60 -6.88
C TYR A 74 17.47 5.90 -7.81
N LYS A 75 17.05 5.71 -9.06
CA LYS A 75 17.85 4.99 -10.04
C LYS A 75 17.58 5.49 -11.45
N GLN A 76 18.66 5.66 -12.23
CA GLN A 76 18.48 5.77 -13.68
C GLN A 76 18.04 4.44 -14.27
N VAL A 77 17.01 4.49 -15.09
CA VAL A 77 16.43 3.36 -15.81
C VAL A 77 16.22 3.71 -17.27
N LYS A 78 15.75 2.79 -18.09
CA LYS A 78 15.37 3.07 -19.48
C LYS A 78 14.16 3.99 -19.52
N GLY A 79 14.26 5.08 -20.29
CA GLY A 79 13.20 6.06 -20.51
C GLY A 79 12.38 5.83 -21.77
N VAL A 80 11.46 6.76 -22.04
CA VAL A 80 10.79 6.87 -23.34
C VAL A 80 11.77 7.33 -24.41
N ASN A 81 12.75 8.12 -23.99
CA ASN A 81 13.86 8.56 -24.82
C ASN A 81 15.14 8.47 -23.96
N GLY A 82 16.08 7.57 -24.32
CA GLY A 82 17.32 7.40 -23.55
C GLY A 82 17.09 6.86 -22.12
N LYS A 83 17.44 7.68 -21.12
CA LYS A 83 17.31 7.35 -19.70
C LYS A 83 16.21 8.16 -19.03
N ALA A 84 15.72 7.63 -17.95
CA ALA A 84 14.70 8.22 -17.09
C ALA A 84 15.08 8.05 -15.62
N LEU A 85 14.35 8.70 -14.73
CA LEU A 85 14.58 8.62 -13.29
C LEU A 85 13.46 7.83 -12.60
N LEU A 86 13.83 6.71 -11.95
CA LEU A 86 12.95 5.95 -11.06
C LEU A 86 13.02 6.55 -9.65
N LEU A 87 11.86 6.92 -9.12
CA LEU A 87 11.64 7.41 -7.76
C LEU A 87 11.00 6.31 -6.90
N ASP A 88 11.25 6.34 -5.59
CA ASP A 88 10.93 5.27 -4.66
C ASP A 88 9.53 5.35 -4.00
N GLY A 89 8.77 6.43 -4.26
CA GLY A 89 7.47 6.67 -3.62
C GLY A 89 7.53 7.04 -2.14
N TYR A 90 8.73 7.19 -1.60
CA TYR A 90 8.92 7.35 -0.17
C TYR A 90 9.83 8.51 0.24
N SER A 91 10.89 8.76 -0.50
CA SER A 91 11.91 9.73 -0.12
C SER A 91 12.50 10.53 -1.28
N ALA A 92 12.46 9.99 -2.51
CA ALA A 92 13.17 10.56 -3.65
C ALA A 92 12.36 11.65 -4.37
N PHE A 93 12.98 12.79 -4.61
CA PHE A 93 12.39 13.93 -5.31
C PHE A 93 13.47 14.90 -5.81
N ILE A 94 13.08 15.81 -6.69
CA ILE A 94 13.96 16.88 -7.19
C ILE A 94 13.51 18.20 -6.58
N ASN A 95 14.48 18.97 -6.07
CA ASN A 95 14.29 20.29 -5.47
C ASN A 95 15.03 21.35 -6.30
N LEU A 96 14.25 22.21 -6.95
CA LEU A 96 14.80 23.37 -7.66
C LEU A 96 14.72 24.56 -6.72
N GLU A 97 15.80 24.84 -6.05
CA GLU A 97 15.91 25.93 -5.10
C GLU A 97 16.79 27.04 -5.65
N THR A 98 16.37 28.28 -5.46
CA THR A 98 17.18 29.47 -5.75
C THR A 98 18.30 29.58 -4.72
N ILE A 99 19.52 29.67 -5.18
CA ILE A 99 20.70 29.85 -4.30
C ILE A 99 21.36 31.19 -4.61
N TYR A 100 21.61 31.94 -3.55
CA TYR A 100 22.38 33.18 -3.56
C TYR A 100 23.78 32.96 -2.99
N ASP A 101 24.72 33.84 -3.33
CA ASP A 101 26.08 33.82 -2.81
C ASP A 101 26.08 34.15 -1.31
N GLU A 102 26.68 33.29 -0.47
CA GLU A 102 26.72 33.51 0.98
C GLU A 102 27.47 34.79 1.41
N GLU A 103 28.42 35.25 0.57
CA GLU A 103 29.19 36.49 0.81
C GLU A 103 28.53 37.73 0.21
N ASN A 104 27.60 37.54 -0.73
CA ASN A 104 26.90 38.60 -1.44
C ASN A 104 25.46 38.16 -1.79
N ASP A 105 24.55 38.38 -0.86
CA ASP A 105 23.12 37.96 -0.97
C ASP A 105 22.40 38.46 -2.24
N ASP A 106 22.94 39.49 -2.91
CA ASP A 106 22.37 39.99 -4.17
C ASP A 106 22.85 39.20 -5.41
N LYS A 107 23.87 38.36 -5.26
CA LYS A 107 24.42 37.59 -6.37
C LYS A 107 23.75 36.23 -6.48
N LEU A 108 22.90 36.09 -7.48
CA LEU A 108 22.25 34.84 -7.83
C LEU A 108 23.28 33.82 -8.37
N ILE A 109 23.35 32.64 -7.72
CA ILE A 109 24.23 31.55 -8.15
C ILE A 109 23.43 30.51 -8.93
N ARG A 110 22.22 30.15 -8.45
CA ARG A 110 21.37 29.15 -9.06
C ARG A 110 19.93 29.70 -9.17
N PRO A 111 19.48 30.09 -10.37
CA PRO A 111 18.09 30.47 -10.61
C PRO A 111 17.17 29.25 -10.67
N ILE A 112 15.87 29.47 -10.59
CA ILE A 112 14.84 28.52 -10.95
C ILE A 112 14.15 28.99 -12.24
N PRO A 113 13.54 28.08 -13.03
CA PRO A 113 12.77 28.48 -14.21
C PRO A 113 11.55 29.33 -13.83
N GLU A 114 11.43 30.51 -14.39
CA GLU A 114 10.33 31.45 -14.12
C GLU A 114 9.47 31.69 -15.36
N ILE A 115 8.16 31.86 -15.12
CA ILE A 115 7.18 32.21 -16.15
C ILE A 115 6.98 33.72 -16.13
N GLU A 116 7.39 34.39 -17.19
CA GLU A 116 7.33 35.86 -17.26
C GLU A 116 5.94 36.38 -17.65
N ASN A 117 5.19 35.63 -18.46
CA ASN A 117 3.98 36.13 -19.13
C ASN A 117 2.66 35.56 -18.57
N GLY A 118 2.68 34.86 -17.44
CA GLY A 118 1.49 34.22 -16.86
C GLY A 118 0.86 33.10 -17.72
N LYS A 119 1.54 32.67 -18.78
CA LYS A 119 1.15 31.57 -19.66
C LYS A 119 2.17 30.47 -19.53
N PHE A 120 1.74 29.21 -19.47
CA PHE A 120 2.68 28.11 -19.39
C PHE A 120 2.13 26.81 -19.95
N THR A 121 3.04 25.89 -20.20
CA THR A 121 2.78 24.47 -20.40
C THR A 121 3.80 23.67 -19.62
N VAL A 122 3.31 22.71 -18.82
CA VAL A 122 4.11 21.63 -18.21
C VAL A 122 3.83 20.36 -18.99
N GLU A 123 4.88 19.72 -19.46
CA GLU A 123 4.86 18.44 -20.18
C GLU A 123 5.71 17.43 -19.40
N ALA A 124 5.24 16.20 -19.26
CA ALA A 124 5.98 15.13 -18.60
C ALA A 124 5.58 13.77 -19.15
N TRP A 125 6.54 12.85 -19.17
CA TRP A 125 6.29 11.42 -19.30
C TRP A 125 6.45 10.76 -17.96
N LEU A 126 5.52 9.89 -17.60
CA LEU A 126 5.58 9.15 -16.35
C LEU A 126 5.01 7.75 -16.50
N ALA A 127 5.52 6.85 -15.65
CA ALA A 127 4.97 5.51 -15.49
C ALA A 127 4.93 5.20 -13.99
N LEU A 128 3.72 5.12 -13.42
CA LEU A 128 3.55 4.90 -11.99
C LEU A 128 3.69 3.41 -11.63
N GLY A 129 4.42 3.12 -10.58
CA GLY A 129 4.46 1.80 -9.93
C GLY A 129 3.28 1.58 -9.00
N ALA A 130 2.88 2.65 -8.29
CA ALA A 130 1.71 2.71 -7.43
C ALA A 130 1.08 4.11 -7.50
N TYR A 131 -0.21 4.22 -7.14
CA TYR A 131 -0.83 5.52 -6.99
C TYR A 131 -0.35 6.20 -5.70
N PRO A 132 -0.19 7.53 -5.72
CA PRO A 132 0.25 8.26 -4.54
C PRO A 132 -0.78 8.14 -3.39
N LYS A 133 -0.30 8.14 -2.16
CA LYS A 133 -1.18 8.12 -0.96
C LYS A 133 -1.92 9.43 -0.72
N ASN A 134 -1.47 10.51 -1.33
CA ASN A 134 -2.08 11.84 -1.28
C ASN A 134 -1.69 12.62 -2.54
N ILE A 135 -2.18 13.85 -2.67
CA ILE A 135 -1.81 14.75 -3.76
C ILE A 135 -0.28 14.84 -3.85
N THR A 136 0.25 14.52 -5.02
CA THR A 136 1.69 14.49 -5.28
C THR A 136 2.01 15.17 -6.60
N PRO A 137 2.88 16.19 -6.63
CA PRO A 137 3.17 16.91 -7.84
C PRO A 137 4.11 16.14 -8.78
N ILE A 138 3.77 16.20 -10.06
CA ILE A 138 4.70 15.96 -11.17
C ILE A 138 5.61 17.18 -11.30
N TRP A 139 5.02 18.38 -11.16
CA TRP A 139 5.70 19.68 -11.13
C TRP A 139 4.91 20.62 -10.24
N SER A 140 5.56 21.24 -9.24
CA SER A 140 4.89 22.21 -8.38
C SER A 140 5.77 23.44 -8.12
N HIS A 141 5.32 24.55 -8.66
CA HIS A 141 5.79 25.89 -8.28
C HIS A 141 4.64 26.60 -7.58
N ARG A 142 4.17 26.02 -6.47
CA ARG A 142 2.96 26.47 -5.77
C ARG A 142 3.13 26.46 -4.26
N ARG A 143 2.72 27.54 -3.59
CA ARG A 143 2.59 27.61 -2.14
C ARG A 143 1.16 27.17 -1.75
N PRO A 144 0.98 26.18 -0.85
CA PRO A 144 -0.33 25.74 -0.42
C PRO A 144 -1.01 26.76 0.51
N ILE A 145 -2.35 26.71 0.58
CA ILE A 145 -3.18 27.62 1.40
C ILE A 145 -2.84 27.53 2.90
N SER A 146 -2.36 26.36 3.38
CA SER A 146 -1.95 26.17 4.78
C SER A 146 -0.79 27.07 5.23
N GLU A 147 -0.04 27.64 4.28
CA GLU A 147 1.08 28.54 4.54
C GLU A 147 0.76 30.00 4.23
N GLY A 148 -0.49 30.35 3.96
CA GLY A 148 -0.96 31.69 3.58
C GLY A 148 -1.94 31.66 2.40
N SER A 149 -1.97 32.74 1.59
CA SER A 149 -2.75 32.76 0.35
C SER A 149 -2.15 31.77 -0.67
N ALA A 150 -3.01 31.09 -1.44
CA ALA A 150 -2.55 30.21 -2.50
C ALA A 150 -1.80 31.01 -3.59
N GLU A 151 -0.64 30.54 -3.97
CA GLU A 151 0.24 31.17 -4.96
C GLU A 151 0.81 30.14 -5.93
N GLY A 152 1.04 30.53 -7.17
CA GLY A 152 1.69 29.73 -8.19
C GLY A 152 0.78 28.69 -8.87
N TYR A 153 1.40 27.66 -9.42
CA TYR A 153 0.75 26.62 -10.23
C TYR A 153 1.39 25.26 -9.98
N SER A 154 0.63 24.20 -10.27
CA SER A 154 1.14 22.83 -10.20
C SER A 154 0.39 21.88 -11.14
N LEU A 155 1.11 20.91 -11.67
CA LEU A 155 0.57 19.69 -12.28
C LEU A 155 0.81 18.56 -11.28
N GLU A 156 -0.28 17.98 -10.78
CA GLU A 156 -0.27 17.04 -9.67
C GLU A 156 -0.99 15.73 -10.03
N LEU A 157 -0.77 14.71 -9.24
CA LEU A 157 -1.57 13.49 -9.21
C LEU A 157 -2.36 13.46 -7.90
N ASP A 158 -3.63 13.12 -7.95
CA ASP A 158 -4.40 12.83 -6.74
C ASP A 158 -4.14 11.39 -6.24
N ALA A 159 -4.74 11.02 -5.11
CA ALA A 159 -4.60 9.69 -4.53
C ALA A 159 -5.22 8.56 -5.37
N TRP A 160 -5.99 8.88 -6.39
CA TRP A 160 -6.50 7.90 -7.36
C TRP A 160 -5.63 7.82 -8.62
N GLY A 161 -4.56 8.61 -8.70
CA GLY A 161 -3.70 8.67 -9.88
C GLY A 161 -4.26 9.49 -11.04
N ARG A 162 -5.16 10.43 -10.74
CA ARG A 162 -5.73 11.34 -11.75
C ARG A 162 -4.88 12.60 -11.84
N PRO A 163 -4.42 12.97 -13.03
CA PRO A 163 -3.74 14.25 -13.23
C PRO A 163 -4.67 15.44 -12.94
N GLU A 164 -4.14 16.43 -12.23
CA GLU A 164 -4.83 17.67 -11.86
C GLU A 164 -3.92 18.87 -12.10
N LEU A 165 -4.40 19.84 -12.87
CA LEU A 165 -3.77 21.15 -12.99
C LEU A 165 -4.39 22.09 -11.95
N LYS A 166 -3.54 22.75 -11.15
CA LYS A 166 -3.95 23.80 -10.21
C LYS A 166 -3.27 25.12 -10.55
N VAL A 167 -4.03 26.19 -10.49
CA VAL A 167 -3.53 27.55 -10.70
C VAL A 167 -4.10 28.46 -9.61
N ALA A 168 -3.23 29.20 -8.93
CA ALA A 168 -3.61 30.25 -8.01
C ALA A 168 -3.72 31.57 -8.76
N THR A 169 -4.83 32.28 -8.56
CA THR A 169 -5.12 33.57 -9.20
C THR A 169 -4.89 34.74 -8.25
N LYS A 170 -4.67 35.94 -8.76
CA LYS A 170 -4.52 37.16 -7.96
C LYS A 170 -5.68 37.43 -6.98
N ASN A 171 -6.83 36.79 -7.20
CA ASN A 171 -7.98 36.88 -6.30
C ASN A 171 -7.85 35.96 -5.07
N GLY A 172 -6.70 35.29 -4.88
CA GLY A 172 -6.44 34.37 -3.77
C GLY A 172 -7.19 33.04 -3.86
N LYS A 173 -7.82 32.73 -5.00
CA LYS A 173 -8.51 31.46 -5.26
C LYS A 173 -7.59 30.50 -6.00
N THR A 174 -7.67 29.25 -5.63
CA THR A 174 -7.10 28.14 -6.42
C THR A 174 -8.19 27.57 -7.32
N GLU A 175 -7.91 27.54 -8.60
CA GLU A 175 -8.73 26.86 -9.59
C GLU A 175 -8.07 25.55 -9.99
N SER A 176 -8.87 24.53 -10.26
CA SER A 176 -8.35 23.22 -10.64
C SER A 176 -9.09 22.61 -11.83
N LEU A 177 -8.36 21.81 -12.60
CA LEU A 177 -8.87 20.97 -13.66
C LEU A 177 -8.30 19.58 -13.47
N ILE A 178 -9.17 18.63 -13.11
CA ILE A 178 -8.80 17.24 -12.84
C ILE A 178 -9.31 16.31 -13.95
N SER A 179 -8.55 15.28 -14.24
CA SER A 179 -8.94 14.19 -15.15
C SER A 179 -10.08 13.35 -14.53
N ASP A 180 -11.03 12.92 -15.34
CA ASP A 180 -12.08 11.99 -14.92
C ASP A 180 -11.53 10.57 -14.66
N GLN A 181 -10.41 10.20 -15.28
CA GLN A 181 -9.82 8.87 -15.20
C GLN A 181 -8.38 8.94 -14.66
N PRO A 182 -7.96 7.92 -13.87
CA PRO A 182 -6.57 7.77 -13.49
C PRO A 182 -5.71 7.36 -14.69
N ILE A 183 -4.43 7.70 -14.64
CA ILE A 183 -3.44 7.11 -15.54
C ILE A 183 -3.20 5.64 -15.16
N LYS A 184 -2.84 4.81 -16.15
CA LYS A 184 -2.64 3.38 -15.91
C LYS A 184 -1.31 3.11 -15.21
N LEU A 185 -1.33 2.27 -14.19
CA LEU A 185 -0.10 1.78 -13.55
C LEU A 185 0.75 0.99 -14.55
N ARG A 186 2.07 1.12 -14.42
CA ARG A 186 3.09 0.39 -15.20
C ARG A 186 2.93 0.56 -16.73
N LYS A 187 2.47 1.74 -17.11
CA LYS A 187 2.39 2.15 -18.51
C LYS A 187 2.93 3.56 -18.65
N TRP A 188 3.69 3.79 -19.70
CA TRP A 188 4.09 5.13 -20.08
C TRP A 188 2.87 5.96 -20.42
N THR A 189 2.78 7.12 -19.81
CA THR A 189 1.71 8.09 -20.03
C THR A 189 2.32 9.46 -20.23
N HIS A 190 1.93 10.12 -21.31
CA HIS A 190 2.27 11.50 -21.60
C HIS A 190 1.22 12.43 -20.99
N VAL A 191 1.63 13.29 -20.07
CA VAL A 191 0.72 14.24 -19.41
C VAL A 191 1.18 15.65 -19.72
N VAL A 192 0.25 16.48 -20.22
CA VAL A 192 0.50 17.89 -20.52
C VAL A 192 -0.60 18.75 -19.91
N ALA A 193 -0.20 19.80 -19.22
CA ALA A 193 -1.12 20.79 -18.68
C ALA A 193 -0.70 22.19 -19.09
N SER A 194 -1.64 22.98 -19.61
CA SER A 194 -1.41 24.34 -20.09
C SER A 194 -2.38 25.33 -19.46
N TYR A 195 -1.92 26.54 -19.31
CA TYR A 195 -2.73 27.66 -18.84
C TYR A 195 -2.41 28.95 -19.59
N SER A 196 -3.47 29.72 -19.90
CA SER A 196 -3.40 31.15 -20.20
C SER A 196 -4.75 31.80 -19.90
N ASP A 197 -4.77 33.13 -19.77
CA ASP A 197 -6.01 33.88 -19.60
C ASP A 197 -6.98 33.70 -20.79
N GLU A 198 -6.44 33.49 -21.99
CA GLU A 198 -7.23 33.35 -23.23
C GLU A 198 -7.81 31.93 -23.37
N SER A 199 -7.00 30.90 -23.15
CA SER A 199 -7.38 29.49 -23.33
C SER A 199 -8.04 28.88 -22.10
N GLY A 200 -7.77 29.44 -20.91
CA GLY A 200 -8.05 28.81 -19.63
C GLY A 200 -7.10 27.66 -19.33
N MET A 201 -7.54 26.72 -18.55
CA MET A 201 -6.83 25.49 -18.19
C MET A 201 -7.09 24.42 -19.24
N LEU A 202 -6.06 23.74 -19.69
CA LEU A 202 -6.11 22.62 -20.63
C LEU A 202 -5.33 21.44 -20.05
N LEU A 203 -5.87 20.23 -20.17
CA LEU A 203 -5.24 19.00 -19.70
C LEU A 203 -5.27 17.94 -20.81
N TYR A 204 -4.12 17.36 -21.11
CA TYR A 204 -3.96 16.34 -22.15
C TYR A 204 -3.35 15.08 -21.56
N ILE A 205 -3.80 13.94 -22.06
CA ILE A 205 -3.19 12.62 -21.81
C ILE A 205 -2.95 11.96 -23.17
N ASP A 206 -1.73 11.43 -23.37
CA ASP A 206 -1.30 10.74 -24.59
C ASP A 206 -1.61 11.53 -25.87
N GLY A 207 -1.30 12.83 -25.84
CA GLY A 207 -1.51 13.75 -26.95
C GLY A 207 -2.96 14.18 -27.19
N GLN A 208 -3.92 13.74 -26.39
CA GLN A 208 -5.34 14.03 -26.53
C GLN A 208 -5.81 15.00 -25.45
N LEU A 209 -6.57 16.03 -25.84
CA LEU A 209 -7.24 16.94 -24.90
C LEU A 209 -8.34 16.18 -24.15
N ILE A 210 -8.18 16.03 -22.83
CA ILE A 210 -9.12 15.32 -21.98
C ILE A 210 -9.94 16.25 -21.10
N GLY A 211 -9.49 17.49 -20.89
CA GLY A 211 -10.19 18.47 -20.09
C GLY A 211 -9.88 19.89 -20.51
N LYS A 212 -10.90 20.74 -20.42
CA LYS A 212 -10.79 22.18 -20.62
C LYS A 212 -11.68 22.91 -19.62
N ARG A 213 -11.12 23.89 -18.95
CA ARG A 213 -11.87 24.74 -18.03
C ARG A 213 -11.59 26.21 -18.31
N ARG A 214 -12.64 26.97 -18.54
CA ARG A 214 -12.59 28.41 -18.70
C ARG A 214 -13.40 29.05 -17.58
N ILE A 215 -12.86 30.09 -16.92
CA ILE A 215 -13.55 30.83 -15.90
C ILE A 215 -14.14 32.09 -16.53
N GLU A 216 -15.42 32.33 -16.33
CA GLU A 216 -16.07 33.58 -16.72
C GLU A 216 -15.51 34.76 -15.89
N GLY A 217 -14.96 35.77 -16.57
CA GLY A 217 -14.32 36.93 -15.94
C GLY A 217 -12.78 36.93 -15.99
N GLY A 218 -12.18 35.88 -16.53
CA GLY A 218 -10.71 35.72 -16.62
C GLY A 218 -10.07 35.26 -15.31
N TYR A 219 -8.93 34.62 -15.41
CA TYR A 219 -8.21 34.09 -14.24
C TYR A 219 -7.32 35.16 -13.58
N GLY A 220 -7.06 36.26 -14.26
CA GLY A 220 -6.04 37.20 -13.84
C GLY A 220 -4.63 36.58 -13.95
N GLU A 221 -3.63 37.38 -13.73
CA GLU A 221 -2.26 36.88 -13.71
C GLU A 221 -2.07 35.86 -12.58
N ILE A 222 -1.26 34.82 -12.86
CA ILE A 222 -0.82 33.88 -11.83
C ILE A 222 -0.09 34.68 -10.75
N PHE A 223 -0.48 34.43 -9.51
CA PHE A 223 0.08 35.14 -8.39
C PHE A 223 1.39 34.48 -7.94
N HIS A 224 2.52 35.07 -8.31
CA HIS A 224 3.83 34.72 -7.79
C HIS A 224 4.21 35.71 -6.70
N HIS A 225 4.33 35.23 -5.47
CA HIS A 225 4.82 36.03 -4.36
C HIS A 225 5.80 35.21 -3.54
N ALA A 226 6.99 35.69 -3.41
CA ALA A 226 8.14 35.09 -2.72
C ALA A 226 8.79 33.89 -3.46
N PRO A 227 10.09 33.70 -3.29
CA PRO A 227 10.83 32.58 -3.87
C PRO A 227 10.41 31.27 -3.23
N VAL A 228 9.54 30.54 -3.91
CA VAL A 228 9.16 29.17 -3.55
C VAL A 228 9.93 28.23 -4.46
N SER A 229 10.66 27.27 -3.91
CA SER A 229 11.33 26.25 -4.71
C SER A 229 10.33 25.48 -5.59
N ILE A 230 10.79 24.92 -6.71
CA ILE A 230 9.99 24.00 -7.50
C ILE A 230 10.26 22.59 -7.03
N LEU A 231 9.21 21.81 -6.77
CA LEU A 231 9.29 20.41 -6.38
C LEU A 231 8.77 19.51 -7.49
N ILE A 232 9.54 18.46 -7.80
CA ILE A 232 9.16 17.38 -8.70
C ILE A 232 9.15 16.09 -7.91
N GLY A 233 8.03 15.41 -7.87
CA GLY A 233 7.91 14.11 -7.22
C GLY A 233 7.58 14.11 -5.72
N LYS A 234 7.48 15.28 -5.07
CA LYS A 234 7.19 15.39 -3.63
C LYS A 234 6.11 16.42 -3.34
N SER A 235 5.13 16.07 -2.53
CA SER A 235 4.16 17.03 -2.00
C SER A 235 4.82 17.98 -1.00
N ARG A 236 4.48 19.25 -1.08
CA ARG A 236 4.89 20.25 -0.08
C ARG A 236 4.04 20.17 1.20
N VAL A 237 2.83 19.63 1.08
CA VAL A 237 1.92 19.50 2.22
C VAL A 237 2.29 18.25 3.02
N PRO A 238 2.66 18.39 4.30
CA PRO A 238 2.94 17.25 5.13
C PRO A 238 1.66 16.46 5.38
N ILE A 239 1.78 15.14 5.29
CA ILE A 239 0.74 14.24 5.76
C ILE A 239 0.93 14.11 7.26
N ARG A 240 -0.01 14.61 8.02
CA ARG A 240 0.00 14.44 9.47
C ARG A 240 -0.56 13.05 9.76
N PRO A 241 0.27 12.11 10.25
CA PRO A 241 -0.26 10.95 10.92
C PRO A 241 -1.12 11.43 12.07
N THR A 242 -2.17 10.73 12.36
CA THR A 242 -3.10 11.08 13.41
C THR A 242 -2.41 11.04 14.77
N GLY A 243 -1.92 12.17 15.21
CA GLY A 243 -1.65 12.47 16.61
C GLY A 243 -0.49 11.77 17.33
N THR A 244 0.13 10.73 16.77
CA THR A 244 1.21 10.02 17.44
C THR A 244 2.46 9.99 16.61
N ILE A 245 3.56 10.40 17.20
CA ILE A 245 4.89 10.42 16.56
C ILE A 245 5.40 8.98 16.48
N ARG A 246 5.74 8.53 15.28
CA ARG A 246 6.42 7.24 15.11
C ARG A 246 7.92 7.43 15.34
N PRO A 247 8.48 6.83 16.40
CA PRO A 247 9.85 7.11 16.81
C PRO A 247 10.93 6.60 15.86
N TYR A 248 10.55 5.83 14.81
CA TYR A 248 11.51 5.13 13.95
C TYR A 248 11.67 5.73 12.56
N GLY A 249 11.03 6.84 12.24
CA GLY A 249 11.17 7.49 10.93
C GLY A 249 10.77 6.61 9.74
N THR A 250 9.91 5.61 9.96
CA THR A 250 9.50 4.63 8.97
C THR A 250 8.29 5.07 8.15
N GLU A 251 7.73 6.22 8.50
CA GLU A 251 6.63 6.84 7.78
C GLU A 251 7.11 8.10 7.09
N SER A 252 6.81 8.22 5.82
CA SER A 252 7.06 9.42 5.07
C SER A 252 6.12 10.53 5.53
N SER A 253 6.66 11.70 5.86
CA SER A 253 5.86 12.87 6.25
C SER A 253 5.15 13.54 5.09
N HIS A 254 5.49 13.18 3.85
CA HIS A 254 4.94 13.75 2.63
C HIS A 254 4.56 12.64 1.66
N SER A 255 3.78 12.96 0.65
CA SER A 255 3.51 12.07 -0.47
C SER A 255 4.57 12.26 -1.55
N TYR A 256 5.01 11.14 -2.14
CA TYR A 256 6.04 11.08 -3.17
C TYR A 256 5.56 10.27 -4.37
N ILE A 257 6.14 10.52 -5.55
CA ILE A 257 5.90 9.69 -6.73
C ILE A 257 6.62 8.35 -6.57
N ASP A 258 5.87 7.27 -6.72
CA ASP A 258 6.40 5.92 -6.94
C ASP A 258 6.31 5.60 -8.42
N GLY A 259 7.44 5.63 -9.10
CA GLY A 259 7.46 5.38 -10.53
C GLY A 259 8.59 6.06 -11.26
N ILE A 260 8.51 6.01 -12.57
CA ILE A 260 9.52 6.58 -13.47
C ILE A 260 8.99 7.90 -14.00
N ILE A 261 9.85 8.90 -14.02
CA ILE A 261 9.62 10.20 -14.64
C ILE A 261 10.64 10.43 -15.74
N ASP A 262 10.19 11.06 -16.85
CA ASP A 262 11.03 11.33 -18.01
C ASP A 262 10.56 12.55 -18.79
N GLU A 263 11.46 13.19 -19.54
CA GLU A 263 11.13 14.28 -20.47
C GLU A 263 10.25 15.37 -19.85
N ILE A 264 10.61 15.86 -18.64
CA ILE A 264 9.87 16.94 -17.97
C ILE A 264 10.28 18.28 -18.58
N LYS A 265 9.30 19.01 -19.11
CA LYS A 265 9.51 20.30 -19.78
C LYS A 265 8.57 21.38 -19.25
N LEU A 266 9.09 22.58 -19.12
CA LEU A 266 8.34 23.79 -18.86
C LEU A 266 8.47 24.74 -20.06
N PHE A 267 7.36 25.26 -20.51
CA PHE A 267 7.30 26.30 -21.55
C PHE A 267 6.59 27.54 -20.97
N ASP A 268 7.03 28.71 -21.33
CA ASP A 268 6.43 30.01 -21.00
C ASP A 268 5.29 30.41 -21.94
N ARG A 269 4.67 29.44 -22.59
CA ARG A 269 3.56 29.59 -23.55
C ARG A 269 2.62 28.38 -23.51
N VAL A 270 1.44 28.56 -24.09
CA VAL A 270 0.54 27.44 -24.38
C VAL A 270 0.98 26.74 -25.65
N LEU A 271 1.21 25.42 -25.56
CA LEU A 271 1.46 24.59 -26.73
C LEU A 271 0.14 24.34 -27.48
N SER A 272 0.22 24.31 -28.81
CA SER A 272 -0.90 23.92 -29.63
C SER A 272 -1.14 22.41 -29.61
N ASP A 273 -2.37 21.97 -29.92
CA ASP A 273 -2.72 20.54 -30.03
C ASP A 273 -1.78 19.78 -30.97
N ASN A 274 -1.33 20.43 -32.05
CA ASN A 274 -0.41 19.83 -33.02
C ASN A 274 1.00 19.62 -32.42
N GLU A 275 1.50 20.57 -31.62
CA GLU A 275 2.80 20.45 -30.95
C GLU A 275 2.76 19.33 -29.91
N ILE A 276 1.70 19.29 -29.09
CA ILE A 276 1.51 18.25 -28.07
C ILE A 276 1.40 16.86 -28.72
N ASN A 277 0.59 16.73 -29.77
CA ASN A 277 0.46 15.47 -30.49
C ASN A 277 1.76 15.05 -31.19
N LYS A 278 2.54 16.00 -31.69
CA LYS A 278 3.86 15.73 -32.27
C LYS A 278 4.85 15.25 -31.20
N SER A 279 4.91 15.92 -30.04
CA SER A 279 5.76 15.53 -28.91
C SER A 279 5.41 14.12 -28.41
N PHE A 280 4.13 13.84 -28.25
CA PHE A 280 3.66 12.50 -27.91
C PHE A 280 4.13 11.44 -28.89
N LYS A 281 3.93 11.66 -30.21
CA LYS A 281 4.31 10.69 -31.24
C LYS A 281 5.81 10.48 -31.38
N GLN A 282 6.61 11.50 -31.10
CA GLN A 282 8.07 11.41 -31.17
C GLN A 282 8.64 10.54 -30.07
N ASN A 283 8.06 10.59 -28.87
CA ASN A 283 8.57 9.90 -27.68
C ASN A 283 7.74 8.68 -27.28
N SER A 284 6.60 8.41 -27.97
CA SER A 284 5.79 7.23 -27.64
C SER A 284 6.53 5.94 -27.94
N THR A 285 6.53 5.02 -26.99
CA THR A 285 7.12 3.69 -27.10
C THR A 285 6.07 2.62 -26.89
N SER A 286 6.23 1.47 -27.56
CA SER A 286 5.41 0.29 -27.31
C SER A 286 5.99 -0.60 -26.19
N GLU A 287 7.18 -0.28 -25.70
CA GLU A 287 7.81 -1.03 -24.64
C GLU A 287 7.24 -0.63 -23.28
N ASP A 288 6.96 -1.61 -22.45
CA ASP A 288 6.54 -1.37 -21.08
C ASP A 288 7.73 -0.85 -20.23
N PRO A 289 7.48 0.07 -19.29
CA PRO A 289 8.52 0.57 -18.42
C PRO A 289 9.07 -0.54 -17.50
N GLU A 290 10.36 -0.51 -17.19
CA GLU A 290 11.00 -1.41 -16.25
C GLU A 290 10.63 -1.08 -14.80
N LEU A 291 9.39 -1.35 -14.43
CA LEU A 291 8.90 -1.18 -13.07
C LEU A 291 8.78 -2.52 -12.36
N PRO A 292 9.33 -2.64 -11.14
CA PRO A 292 9.18 -3.86 -10.36
C PRO A 292 7.70 -4.09 -10.01
N VAL A 293 7.24 -5.32 -10.21
CA VAL A 293 5.96 -5.75 -9.67
C VAL A 293 6.19 -6.20 -8.24
N ARG A 294 5.71 -5.44 -7.29
CA ARG A 294 5.83 -5.73 -5.87
C ARG A 294 4.72 -6.69 -5.47
N LYS A 295 4.98 -7.97 -5.60
CA LYS A 295 4.06 -9.02 -5.13
C LYS A 295 4.42 -9.38 -3.71
N LEU A 296 3.40 -9.61 -2.88
CA LEU A 296 3.61 -10.17 -1.55
C LEU A 296 4.30 -11.53 -1.67
N PRO A 297 5.28 -11.82 -0.81
CA PRO A 297 6.05 -13.05 -0.92
C PRO A 297 5.22 -14.24 -0.43
N SER A 298 5.15 -15.28 -1.23
CA SER A 298 4.42 -16.52 -0.91
C SER A 298 5.31 -17.76 -0.88
N GLY A 299 6.61 -17.58 -1.10
CA GLY A 299 7.59 -18.66 -1.13
C GLY A 299 7.65 -19.40 -2.46
N PRO A 300 8.56 -20.38 -2.57
CA PRO A 300 8.77 -21.11 -3.80
C PRO A 300 7.53 -21.95 -4.16
N GLN A 301 7.21 -21.98 -5.43
CA GLN A 301 6.28 -22.96 -5.97
C GLN A 301 7.01 -24.28 -6.12
N THR A 302 6.76 -25.20 -5.21
CA THR A 302 7.19 -26.58 -5.33
C THR A 302 5.95 -27.46 -5.32
N PRO A 303 5.48 -27.91 -6.49
CA PRO A 303 4.32 -28.79 -6.54
C PRO A 303 4.65 -30.14 -5.86
N GLY A 304 3.73 -30.64 -5.08
CA GLY A 304 3.61 -32.05 -4.86
C GLY A 304 3.98 -32.62 -3.50
N ILE A 305 4.13 -31.84 -2.40
CA ILE A 305 4.27 -32.48 -1.07
C ILE A 305 3.67 -31.57 0.01
N PHE A 306 2.68 -32.06 0.72
CA PHE A 306 2.14 -31.41 1.92
C PHE A 306 3.20 -31.38 3.04
N ARG A 307 3.66 -30.17 3.40
CA ARG A 307 4.66 -29.96 4.44
C ARG A 307 4.79 -28.50 4.85
N ALA A 308 5.40 -28.26 6.01
CA ALA A 308 5.91 -26.95 6.40
C ALA A 308 7.44 -26.87 6.18
N VAL A 309 7.89 -25.72 5.71
CA VAL A 309 9.32 -25.43 5.52
C VAL A 309 9.70 -24.09 6.16
N ASN A 310 10.87 -24.06 6.80
CA ASN A 310 11.49 -22.79 7.18
C ASN A 310 12.20 -22.21 5.95
N THR A 311 12.04 -20.92 5.73
CA THR A 311 12.61 -20.21 4.61
C THR A 311 12.88 -18.74 4.97
N THR A 312 13.42 -18.00 4.03
CA THR A 312 13.49 -16.53 4.09
C THR A 312 12.72 -15.99 2.90
N LEU A 313 11.75 -15.15 3.16
CA LEU A 313 10.92 -14.52 2.15
C LEU A 313 11.36 -13.08 1.98
N ASP A 314 11.84 -12.74 0.79
CA ASP A 314 12.21 -11.39 0.43
C ASP A 314 11.03 -10.73 -0.31
N TYR A 315 10.82 -9.45 -0.03
CA TYR A 315 9.79 -8.66 -0.68
C TYR A 315 10.40 -7.80 -1.79
N TYR A 316 11.08 -6.71 -1.44
CA TYR A 316 11.91 -5.95 -2.37
C TYR A 316 12.94 -5.11 -1.57
N PRO A 317 14.12 -4.80 -2.15
CA PRO A 317 15.26 -4.31 -1.38
C PRO A 317 15.03 -3.00 -0.61
N SER A 318 14.34 -2.04 -1.19
CA SER A 318 14.07 -0.76 -0.53
C SER A 318 13.10 -0.87 0.65
N TRP A 319 12.28 -1.92 0.68
CA TRP A 319 11.40 -2.25 1.80
C TRP A 319 12.12 -3.14 2.83
N ASP A 320 12.79 -4.20 2.37
CA ASP A 320 13.46 -5.18 3.23
C ASP A 320 14.56 -4.55 4.08
N ALA A 321 15.31 -3.58 3.54
CA ALA A 321 16.40 -2.94 4.24
C ALA A 321 15.98 -2.18 5.51
N PRO A 322 14.95 -1.29 5.50
CA PRO A 322 14.48 -0.61 6.71
C PRO A 322 13.62 -1.50 7.62
N TRP A 323 13.03 -2.58 7.08
CA TRP A 323 12.11 -3.48 7.76
C TRP A 323 12.70 -4.86 8.03
N ALA A 324 14.01 -5.01 8.02
CA ALA A 324 14.67 -6.23 8.44
C ALA A 324 14.21 -6.58 9.85
N THR A 325 13.30 -7.52 9.96
CA THR A 325 12.57 -7.84 11.17
C THR A 325 12.83 -9.28 11.58
N GLY A 326 13.00 -9.51 12.89
CA GLY A 326 13.10 -10.83 13.47
C GLY A 326 14.30 -11.66 13.02
N GLU A 327 14.80 -12.50 13.89
CA GLU A 327 15.86 -13.46 13.62
C GLU A 327 15.30 -14.83 13.21
N ASN A 328 13.99 -15.05 13.39
CA ASN A 328 13.34 -16.30 13.06
C ASN A 328 13.10 -16.41 11.55
N ALA A 329 13.20 -17.62 11.03
CA ALA A 329 12.83 -17.91 9.66
C ALA A 329 11.33 -17.69 9.44
N ASP A 330 10.97 -17.34 8.21
CA ASP A 330 9.58 -17.43 7.74
C ASP A 330 9.16 -18.89 7.60
N ILE A 331 7.86 -19.18 7.71
CA ILE A 331 7.34 -20.52 7.51
C ILE A 331 6.34 -20.50 6.34
N VAL A 332 6.49 -21.48 5.45
CA VAL A 332 5.56 -21.73 4.36
C VAL A 332 5.03 -23.16 4.48
N VAL A 333 3.71 -23.30 4.57
CA VAL A 333 3.03 -24.58 4.44
C VAL A 333 2.58 -24.73 2.99
N GLN A 334 2.99 -25.83 2.38
CA GLN A 334 2.70 -26.23 0.99
C GLN A 334 1.68 -27.34 0.96
N PHE A 335 0.87 -27.40 -0.08
CA PHE A 335 -0.18 -28.41 -0.29
C PHE A 335 0.10 -29.23 -1.56
N ASP A 336 -0.31 -30.52 -1.54
CA ASP A 336 0.04 -31.48 -2.60
C ASP A 336 -0.57 -31.14 -3.96
N GLU A 337 -1.83 -30.70 -3.97
CA GLU A 337 -2.63 -30.57 -5.18
C GLU A 337 -2.93 -29.13 -5.57
N SER A 338 -2.25 -28.17 -4.92
CA SER A 338 -2.57 -26.75 -5.11
C SER A 338 -1.35 -25.87 -4.96
N ASP A 339 -1.31 -24.79 -5.74
CA ASP A 339 -0.36 -23.69 -5.56
C ASP A 339 -0.72 -22.77 -4.38
N CYS A 340 -1.84 -23.04 -3.69
CA CYS A 340 -2.17 -22.35 -2.44
C CYS A 340 -1.14 -22.63 -1.36
N LYS A 341 -0.98 -21.67 -0.44
CA LYS A 341 -0.03 -21.77 0.67
C LYS A 341 -0.62 -21.19 1.94
N PHE A 342 -0.03 -21.56 3.07
CA PHE A 342 -0.26 -20.87 4.32
C PHE A 342 1.08 -20.34 4.84
N VAL A 343 1.19 -19.01 4.98
CA VAL A 343 2.47 -18.31 5.08
C VAL A 343 2.54 -17.53 6.37
N PHE A 344 3.62 -17.70 7.11
CA PHE A 344 4.00 -16.91 8.29
C PHE A 344 5.22 -16.08 7.90
N TRP A 345 5.01 -14.82 7.56
CA TRP A 345 6.06 -13.95 7.04
C TRP A 345 6.48 -12.90 8.08
N ARG A 346 7.79 -12.80 8.34
CA ARG A 346 8.34 -11.81 9.28
C ARG A 346 7.95 -10.37 8.94
N GLY A 347 7.78 -10.07 7.64
CA GLY A 347 7.36 -8.75 7.17
C GLY A 347 5.95 -8.35 7.60
N THR A 348 5.14 -9.29 8.04
CA THR A 348 3.83 -9.07 8.65
C THR A 348 3.81 -9.53 10.12
N SER A 349 4.95 -9.46 10.82
CA SER A 349 5.08 -9.92 12.22
C SER A 349 4.65 -11.38 12.41
N TYR A 350 4.82 -12.21 11.37
CA TYR A 350 4.38 -13.61 11.29
C TYR A 350 2.87 -13.83 11.32
N ILE A 351 2.05 -12.79 11.16
CA ILE A 351 0.61 -12.94 11.00
C ILE A 351 0.33 -13.88 9.83
N PRO A 352 -0.32 -15.03 10.08
CA PRO A 352 -0.45 -16.06 9.07
C PRO A 352 -1.46 -15.69 7.99
N SER A 353 -1.04 -15.85 6.74
CA SER A 353 -1.89 -15.59 5.58
C SER A 353 -2.13 -16.85 4.77
N TRP A 354 -3.39 -17.12 4.45
CA TRP A 354 -3.79 -18.00 3.37
C TRP A 354 -3.51 -17.30 2.05
N VAL A 355 -2.77 -17.94 1.18
CA VAL A 355 -2.37 -17.41 -0.13
C VAL A 355 -3.01 -18.25 -1.21
N THR A 356 -3.80 -17.64 -2.06
CA THR A 356 -4.47 -18.34 -3.16
C THR A 356 -3.48 -18.75 -4.26
N GLU A 357 -3.90 -19.56 -5.20
CA GLU A 357 -3.09 -20.04 -6.33
C GLU A 357 -2.55 -18.90 -7.22
N ASN A 358 -3.20 -17.74 -7.21
CA ASN A 358 -2.78 -16.56 -7.95
C ASN A 358 -2.15 -15.46 -7.06
N GLY A 359 -1.82 -15.80 -5.80
CA GLY A 359 -1.04 -14.96 -4.91
C GLY A 359 -1.85 -13.89 -4.16
N ILE A 360 -3.16 -14.05 -4.01
CA ILE A 360 -3.99 -13.20 -3.15
C ILE A 360 -3.82 -13.65 -1.70
N HIS A 361 -3.49 -12.72 -0.81
CA HIS A 361 -3.27 -12.97 0.61
C HIS A 361 -4.50 -12.61 1.44
N TYR A 362 -4.91 -13.54 2.28
CA TYR A 362 -5.98 -13.38 3.25
C TYR A 362 -5.55 -13.90 4.62
N ASN A 363 -5.93 -13.22 5.69
CA ASN A 363 -5.75 -13.71 7.05
C ASN A 363 -7.00 -13.50 7.93
N ASN A 364 -7.01 -14.18 9.07
CA ASN A 364 -8.11 -14.11 10.05
C ASN A 364 -7.78 -13.18 11.23
N GLY A 365 -6.90 -12.20 11.00
CA GLY A 365 -6.47 -11.28 12.04
C GLY A 365 -5.65 -11.96 13.15
N PHE A 366 -5.70 -11.39 14.31
CA PHE A 366 -4.94 -11.74 15.50
C PHE A 366 -5.70 -11.24 16.74
N ASN A 367 -5.15 -11.49 17.94
CA ASN A 367 -5.66 -10.84 19.14
C ASN A 367 -5.16 -9.40 19.22
N GLU A 368 -6.06 -8.53 19.61
CA GLU A 368 -5.80 -7.12 19.86
C GLU A 368 -6.32 -6.74 21.25
N GLY A 369 -5.54 -5.98 21.99
CA GLY A 369 -5.90 -5.35 23.24
C GLY A 369 -5.62 -3.86 23.20
N TRP A 370 -5.81 -3.18 24.31
CA TRP A 370 -5.62 -1.72 24.39
C TRP A 370 -4.89 -1.31 25.65
N ASN A 371 -4.18 -0.20 25.58
CA ASN A 371 -3.64 0.54 26.72
C ASN A 371 -3.97 2.04 26.57
N ASP A 372 -3.45 2.88 27.46
CA ASP A 372 -3.69 4.34 27.43
C ASP A 372 -3.15 5.03 26.16
N HIS A 373 -2.28 4.37 25.40
CA HIS A 373 -1.67 4.89 24.18
C HIS A 373 -2.35 4.36 22.90
N GLY A 374 -3.24 3.39 23.02
CA GLY A 374 -4.00 2.84 21.91
C GLY A 374 -3.97 1.32 21.79
N SER A 375 -4.18 0.77 20.59
CA SER A 375 -4.18 -0.67 20.36
C SER A 375 -2.81 -1.29 20.56
N CYS A 376 -2.85 -2.48 21.11
CA CYS A 376 -1.72 -3.34 21.34
C CYS A 376 -1.90 -4.63 20.53
N GLU A 377 -1.04 -4.81 19.53
CA GLU A 377 -1.22 -5.82 18.50
C GLU A 377 0.12 -6.22 17.84
N PRO A 378 0.21 -7.38 17.17
CA PRO A 378 1.47 -7.79 16.55
C PRO A 378 1.94 -6.86 15.41
N MET A 379 1.04 -6.13 14.73
CA MET A 379 1.44 -5.15 13.73
C MET A 379 2.20 -3.96 14.31
N SER A 380 2.03 -3.67 15.59
CA SER A 380 2.76 -2.61 16.29
C SER A 380 4.20 -3.00 16.62
N ASP A 381 4.50 -4.29 16.73
CA ASP A 381 5.85 -4.83 16.96
C ASP A 381 6.67 -4.90 15.66
N LYS A 382 7.09 -3.76 15.19
CA LYS A 382 7.72 -3.59 13.87
C LYS A 382 9.05 -4.31 13.66
N LYS A 383 9.70 -4.71 14.73
CA LYS A 383 10.95 -5.46 14.67
C LYS A 383 10.79 -6.93 15.03
N ALA A 384 9.55 -7.40 15.15
CA ALA A 384 9.21 -8.74 15.63
C ALA A 384 9.98 -9.12 16.91
N LYS A 385 10.14 -8.13 17.83
CA LYS A 385 10.86 -8.28 19.10
C LYS A 385 10.11 -9.23 20.04
N TYR A 386 8.79 -9.15 19.99
CA TYR A 386 7.87 -9.92 20.84
C TYR A 386 7.14 -11.01 20.06
N SER A 387 7.55 -11.27 18.80
CA SER A 387 6.90 -12.23 17.93
C SER A 387 7.85 -13.35 17.52
N SER A 388 7.35 -14.58 17.51
CA SER A 388 8.11 -15.75 17.08
C SER A 388 7.20 -16.84 16.51
N VAL A 389 7.70 -17.57 15.53
CA VAL A 389 6.98 -18.67 14.88
C VAL A 389 7.85 -19.92 14.81
N LYS A 390 7.24 -21.10 14.95
CA LYS A 390 7.96 -22.38 14.80
C LYS A 390 7.08 -23.51 14.28
N ILE A 391 7.67 -24.40 13.52
CA ILE A 391 7.07 -25.68 13.15
C ILE A 391 7.17 -26.62 14.36
N VAL A 392 6.03 -27.13 14.83
CA VAL A 392 5.93 -28.09 15.92
C VAL A 392 5.85 -29.51 15.39
N GLU A 393 5.11 -29.69 14.30
CA GLU A 393 4.93 -30.96 13.61
C GLU A 393 4.86 -30.71 12.11
N SER A 394 5.46 -31.60 11.32
CA SER A 394 5.27 -31.62 9.87
C SER A 394 5.28 -33.06 9.42
N SER A 395 4.10 -33.61 9.14
CA SER A 395 3.89 -34.98 8.69
C SER A 395 2.93 -34.99 7.50
N PRO A 396 2.83 -36.10 6.74
CA PRO A 396 1.85 -36.20 5.66
C PRO A 396 0.40 -36.09 6.12
N ALA A 397 0.12 -36.33 7.40
CA ALA A 397 -1.22 -36.28 7.97
C ALA A 397 -1.58 -34.89 8.50
N ARG A 398 -0.61 -34.15 9.02
CA ARG A 398 -0.83 -32.89 9.69
C ARG A 398 0.44 -32.04 9.76
N VAL A 399 0.28 -30.74 9.63
CA VAL A 399 1.28 -29.73 10.00
C VAL A 399 0.77 -28.96 11.22
N VAL A 400 1.65 -28.71 12.20
CA VAL A 400 1.36 -27.86 13.35
C VAL A 400 2.38 -26.75 13.42
N VAL A 401 1.89 -25.51 13.35
CA VAL A 401 2.71 -24.30 13.49
C VAL A 401 2.22 -23.52 14.70
N LYS A 402 3.16 -23.08 15.53
CA LYS A 402 2.87 -22.22 16.68
C LYS A 402 3.45 -20.82 16.44
N TRP A 403 2.59 -19.84 16.57
CA TRP A 403 2.92 -18.42 16.57
C TRP A 403 2.66 -17.84 17.96
N ARG A 404 3.65 -17.12 18.49
CA ARG A 404 3.55 -16.43 19.77
C ARG A 404 3.89 -14.98 19.59
N TYR A 405 3.10 -14.09 20.20
CA TYR A 405 3.33 -12.65 20.15
C TYR A 405 2.84 -11.95 21.42
N GLY A 406 3.46 -10.79 21.72
CA GLY A 406 3.02 -9.87 22.75
C GLY A 406 2.02 -8.86 22.19
N LEU A 407 1.01 -8.52 22.95
CA LEU A 407 0.10 -7.41 22.64
C LEU A 407 0.74 -6.11 23.09
N VAL A 408 1.47 -5.47 22.19
CA VAL A 408 2.21 -4.24 22.46
C VAL A 408 1.75 -3.10 21.56
N ASP A 409 1.81 -1.87 22.07
CA ASP A 409 1.65 -0.67 21.27
C ASP A 409 2.92 -0.35 20.45
N VAL A 410 2.89 0.71 19.65
CA VAL A 410 4.03 1.13 18.81
C VAL A 410 5.25 1.60 19.61
N LEU A 411 5.11 1.84 20.91
CA LEU A 411 6.18 2.22 21.81
C LEU A 411 6.76 1.00 22.53
N GLY A 412 6.11 -0.17 22.39
CA GLY A 412 6.50 -1.44 23.03
C GLY A 412 5.92 -1.64 24.42
N ASN A 413 4.89 -0.87 24.83
CA ASN A 413 4.18 -1.07 26.07
C ASN A 413 3.08 -2.12 25.88
N PHE A 414 2.93 -3.00 26.85
CA PHE A 414 1.95 -4.08 26.80
C PHE A 414 0.52 -3.60 27.12
N ALA A 415 -0.47 -4.30 26.56
CA ALA A 415 -1.83 -4.25 27.06
C ALA A 415 -1.89 -4.92 28.45
N PHE A 416 -2.71 -4.39 29.34
CA PHE A 416 -2.96 -4.92 30.69
C PHE A 416 -1.68 -5.29 31.47
N GLU A 417 -0.63 -4.47 31.34
CA GLU A 417 0.64 -4.66 32.03
C GLU A 417 0.46 -4.60 33.55
N ASP A 418 0.96 -5.62 34.23
CA ASP A 418 1.04 -5.67 35.70
C ASP A 418 2.21 -4.79 36.15
N PRO A 419 1.97 -3.74 36.93
CA PRO A 419 3.01 -2.77 37.30
C PRO A 419 4.08 -3.35 38.24
N GLU A 420 3.82 -4.48 38.93
CA GLU A 420 4.79 -5.11 39.80
C GLU A 420 5.73 -6.06 39.06
N THR A 421 5.22 -6.77 38.09
CA THR A 421 5.97 -7.80 37.34
C THR A 421 6.42 -7.37 35.96
N GLY A 422 5.81 -6.33 35.37
CA GLY A 422 6.03 -5.92 33.99
C GLY A 422 5.47 -6.90 32.96
N TRP A 423 4.65 -7.89 33.37
CA TRP A 423 3.99 -8.81 32.46
C TRP A 423 2.67 -8.23 31.97
N GLY A 424 2.51 -8.18 30.65
CA GLY A 424 1.26 -7.84 30.01
C GLY A 424 0.70 -9.00 29.20
N ASP A 425 -0.11 -8.69 28.23
CA ASP A 425 -0.82 -9.68 27.42
C ASP A 425 0.07 -10.36 26.40
N TRP A 426 -0.06 -11.67 26.33
CA TRP A 426 0.58 -12.53 25.35
C TRP A 426 -0.40 -13.48 24.72
N THR A 427 -0.21 -13.73 23.43
CA THR A 427 -1.01 -14.72 22.72
C THR A 427 -0.16 -15.85 22.18
N ASN A 428 -0.67 -17.07 22.28
CA ASN A 428 -0.15 -18.26 21.63
C ASN A 428 -1.22 -18.80 20.67
N GLU A 429 -1.00 -18.61 19.37
CA GLU A 429 -1.82 -19.26 18.37
C GLU A 429 -1.17 -20.55 17.90
N THR A 430 -1.94 -21.59 17.82
CA THR A 430 -1.52 -22.89 17.27
C THR A 430 -2.43 -23.25 16.12
N TYR A 431 -1.84 -23.43 14.96
CA TYR A 431 -2.54 -23.84 13.75
C TYR A 431 -2.32 -25.32 13.49
N TYR A 432 -3.40 -26.08 13.52
CA TYR A 432 -3.45 -27.50 13.14
C TYR A 432 -3.96 -27.57 11.71
N ILE A 433 -3.04 -27.78 10.77
CA ILE A 433 -3.27 -27.65 9.33
C ILE A 433 -3.30 -29.03 8.71
N TYR A 434 -4.26 -29.28 7.82
CA TYR A 434 -4.52 -30.57 7.17
C TYR A 434 -4.31 -30.50 5.65
N PRO A 435 -4.03 -31.66 4.99
CA PRO A 435 -3.77 -31.70 3.54
C PRO A 435 -4.91 -31.14 2.67
N ASP A 436 -6.14 -31.19 3.16
CA ASP A 436 -7.34 -30.66 2.50
C ASP A 436 -7.47 -29.13 2.56
N MET A 437 -6.39 -28.46 2.97
CA MET A 437 -6.34 -26.99 3.18
C MET A 437 -7.32 -26.49 4.24
N THR A 438 -7.74 -27.33 5.17
CA THR A 438 -8.43 -26.88 6.39
C THR A 438 -7.43 -26.73 7.54
N ALA A 439 -7.72 -25.81 8.44
CA ALA A 439 -6.94 -25.64 9.67
C ALA A 439 -7.86 -25.28 10.85
N VAL A 440 -7.45 -25.69 12.05
CA VAL A 440 -7.99 -25.12 13.29
C VAL A 440 -6.98 -24.14 13.84
N ARG A 441 -7.39 -22.90 14.02
CA ARG A 441 -6.72 -21.88 14.81
C ARG A 441 -7.16 -22.06 16.26
N LYS A 442 -6.23 -22.46 17.11
CA LYS A 442 -6.39 -22.46 18.56
C LYS A 442 -5.64 -21.27 19.11
N ASP A 443 -6.38 -20.34 19.66
CA ASP A 443 -5.88 -19.05 20.13
C ASP A 443 -5.98 -18.99 21.67
N VAL A 444 -4.84 -18.79 22.34
CA VAL A 444 -4.73 -18.76 23.79
C VAL A 444 -4.14 -17.42 24.23
N LEU A 445 -5.02 -16.54 24.68
CA LEU A 445 -4.65 -15.30 25.34
C LEU A 445 -4.18 -15.60 26.77
N LEU A 446 -3.04 -15.07 27.16
CA LEU A 446 -2.51 -15.03 28.52
C LEU A 446 -2.54 -13.58 28.97
N SER A 447 -3.36 -13.24 29.96
CA SER A 447 -3.64 -11.87 30.35
C SER A 447 -3.84 -11.75 31.86
N ASN A 448 -3.57 -10.58 32.41
CA ASN A 448 -3.98 -10.22 33.75
C ASN A 448 -5.48 -9.90 33.85
N ALA A 449 -6.11 -9.65 32.69
CA ALA A 449 -7.54 -9.37 32.57
C ALA A 449 -8.16 -10.08 31.34
N PRO A 450 -8.18 -11.43 31.31
CA PRO A 450 -8.55 -12.19 30.10
C PRO A 450 -10.01 -11.97 29.67
N HIS A 451 -10.87 -11.51 30.57
CA HIS A 451 -12.28 -11.20 30.29
C HIS A 451 -12.52 -9.71 29.98
N ALA A 452 -11.47 -8.88 29.95
CA ALA A 452 -11.57 -7.54 29.42
C ALA A 452 -11.82 -7.54 27.88
N ALA A 453 -12.15 -6.40 27.32
CA ALA A 453 -12.38 -6.30 25.88
C ALA A 453 -11.09 -6.62 25.12
N HIS A 454 -11.17 -7.63 24.24
CA HIS A 454 -10.15 -7.99 23.27
C HIS A 454 -10.81 -8.27 21.93
N GLU A 455 -10.15 -7.91 20.85
CA GLU A 455 -10.50 -8.38 19.53
C GLU A 455 -9.77 -9.71 19.26
N TRP A 456 -10.43 -10.65 18.56
CA TRP A 456 -9.92 -12.00 18.37
C TRP A 456 -9.80 -12.39 16.92
N GLN A 457 -10.48 -11.69 16.03
CA GLN A 457 -10.52 -12.02 14.63
C GLN A 457 -10.99 -10.84 13.80
N GLU A 458 -10.29 -10.63 12.71
CA GLU A 458 -10.67 -9.73 11.64
C GLU A 458 -10.41 -10.40 10.30
N SER A 459 -11.38 -10.34 9.38
CA SER A 459 -11.19 -10.87 8.03
C SER A 459 -10.46 -9.84 7.18
N MET A 460 -9.17 -10.08 6.93
CA MET A 460 -8.29 -9.13 6.27
C MET A 460 -7.79 -9.62 4.91
N MET A 461 -7.94 -8.78 3.90
CA MET A 461 -7.21 -8.92 2.64
C MET A 461 -5.90 -8.16 2.74
N VAL A 462 -4.77 -8.79 2.49
CA VAL A 462 -3.46 -8.11 2.45
C VAL A 462 -3.17 -7.70 1.02
N LEU A 463 -2.90 -6.41 0.84
CA LEU A 463 -2.74 -5.77 -0.45
C LEU A 463 -1.26 -5.40 -0.70
N SER A 464 -0.77 -5.68 -1.88
CA SER A 464 0.54 -5.19 -2.34
C SER A 464 0.49 -3.67 -2.57
N PRO A 465 1.64 -2.98 -2.61
CA PRO A 465 1.68 -1.58 -3.04
C PRO A 465 0.97 -1.36 -4.37
N GLY A 466 0.09 -0.36 -4.43
CA GLY A 466 -0.72 -0.05 -5.60
C GLY A 466 -1.88 -1.00 -5.89
N GLN A 467 -2.07 -2.04 -5.10
CA GLN A 467 -3.20 -2.95 -5.19
C GLN A 467 -4.38 -2.41 -4.39
N ARG A 468 -5.59 -2.56 -4.91
CA ARG A 468 -6.83 -2.11 -4.31
C ARG A 468 -7.70 -3.30 -3.91
N PRO A 469 -8.66 -3.13 -3.00
CA PRO A 469 -9.60 -4.20 -2.66
C PRO A 469 -10.31 -4.79 -3.88
N GLU A 470 -10.76 -3.95 -4.82
CA GLU A 470 -11.41 -4.42 -6.05
C GLU A 470 -10.50 -5.15 -7.04
N ASP A 471 -9.18 -5.11 -6.85
CA ASP A 471 -8.25 -5.91 -7.67
C ASP A 471 -8.22 -7.37 -7.23
N VAL A 472 -8.56 -7.66 -5.97
CA VAL A 472 -8.47 -8.99 -5.35
C VAL A 472 -9.82 -9.58 -4.93
N LEU A 473 -10.85 -8.75 -4.75
CA LEU A 473 -12.18 -9.14 -4.31
C LEU A 473 -13.21 -8.99 -5.42
N GLU A 474 -14.19 -9.89 -5.47
CA GLU A 474 -15.43 -9.65 -6.18
C GLU A 474 -16.25 -8.58 -5.45
N TYR A 475 -17.21 -7.94 -6.13
CA TYR A 475 -18.11 -7.01 -5.45
C TYR A 475 -19.04 -7.71 -4.46
N GLU A 476 -19.43 -8.95 -4.74
CA GLU A 476 -20.10 -9.88 -3.84
C GLU A 476 -19.08 -10.52 -2.88
N ALA A 477 -18.33 -9.69 -2.13
CA ALA A 477 -17.10 -10.07 -1.46
C ALA A 477 -17.27 -11.05 -0.30
N LEU A 478 -18.43 -11.09 0.35
CA LEU A 478 -18.66 -11.87 1.55
C LEU A 478 -19.95 -12.70 1.44
N THR A 479 -19.84 -14.01 1.63
CA THR A 479 -20.99 -14.90 1.76
C THR A 479 -21.01 -15.51 3.16
N LEU A 480 -22.12 -15.33 3.87
CA LEU A 480 -22.37 -15.87 5.21
C LEU A 480 -23.36 -17.04 5.17
N GLY A 481 -23.20 -17.96 6.09
CA GLY A 481 -24.12 -19.09 6.27
C GLY A 481 -24.23 -19.55 7.72
N ASN A 482 -25.31 -20.25 8.03
CA ASN A 482 -25.50 -20.96 9.30
C ASN A 482 -25.55 -22.50 9.09
N ILE A 483 -25.53 -23.26 10.18
CA ILE A 483 -25.55 -24.72 10.09
C ILE A 483 -26.91 -25.29 9.64
N GLU A 484 -27.99 -24.51 9.65
CA GLU A 484 -29.30 -24.85 9.12
C GLU A 484 -29.30 -24.81 7.59
N GLY A 485 -28.44 -24.03 6.98
CA GLY A 485 -28.30 -23.90 5.53
C GLY A 485 -28.78 -22.56 4.97
N ASP A 486 -29.13 -21.60 5.83
CA ASP A 486 -29.49 -20.25 5.40
C ASP A 486 -28.24 -19.53 4.96
N ILE A 487 -28.34 -18.77 3.86
CA ILE A 487 -27.21 -18.09 3.22
C ILE A 487 -27.56 -16.65 2.88
N LYS A 488 -26.59 -15.75 3.05
CA LYS A 488 -26.65 -14.37 2.59
C LYS A 488 -25.32 -13.96 1.98
N THR A 489 -25.36 -13.42 0.76
CA THR A 489 -24.20 -12.79 0.12
C THR A 489 -24.34 -11.28 0.21
N PHE A 490 -23.27 -10.60 0.58
CA PHE A 490 -23.17 -9.16 0.68
C PHE A 490 -22.38 -8.61 -0.50
N SER A 491 -22.96 -7.62 -1.16
CA SER A 491 -22.38 -6.94 -2.31
C SER A 491 -22.07 -5.49 -1.96
N TRP A 492 -20.90 -5.02 -2.40
CA TRP A 492 -20.48 -3.62 -2.32
C TRP A 492 -20.60 -2.90 -3.67
N LYS A 493 -21.34 -3.49 -4.62
CA LYS A 493 -21.42 -2.96 -5.98
C LYS A 493 -22.22 -1.66 -6.06
N ASP A 494 -23.39 -1.68 -5.51
CA ASP A 494 -24.38 -0.60 -5.65
C ASP A 494 -24.68 0.09 -4.30
N GLU A 495 -24.63 -0.68 -3.20
CA GLU A 495 -24.89 -0.18 -1.85
C GLU A 495 -23.86 -0.73 -0.87
N VAL A 496 -23.60 0.02 0.19
CA VAL A 496 -22.74 -0.42 1.29
C VAL A 496 -23.53 -1.37 2.19
N PRO A 497 -23.02 -2.57 2.52
CA PRO A 497 -23.68 -3.48 3.44
C PRO A 497 -23.90 -2.88 4.84
N PRO A 498 -24.93 -3.32 5.56
CA PRO A 498 -25.12 -2.90 6.94
C PRO A 498 -24.00 -3.44 7.85
N GLY A 499 -23.49 -2.62 8.75
CA GLY A 499 -22.40 -2.98 9.65
C GLY A 499 -22.73 -4.14 10.61
N ASN A 500 -24.00 -4.29 10.99
CA ASN A 500 -24.48 -5.41 11.81
C ASN A 500 -25.61 -6.13 11.08
N PRO A 501 -25.29 -7.09 10.21
CA PRO A 501 -26.30 -7.81 9.43
C PRO A 501 -27.11 -8.76 10.32
N GLN A 502 -28.43 -8.71 10.21
CA GLN A 502 -29.34 -9.58 10.98
C GLN A 502 -29.47 -10.97 10.35
N GLU A 503 -29.29 -11.06 9.03
CA GLU A 503 -29.42 -12.31 8.28
C GLU A 503 -28.07 -12.78 7.68
N PRO A 504 -27.81 -14.09 7.61
CA PRO A 504 -28.60 -15.16 8.20
C PRO A 504 -28.51 -15.12 9.73
N LYS A 505 -29.56 -15.57 10.40
CA LYS A 505 -29.54 -15.72 11.85
C LYS A 505 -28.51 -16.78 12.25
N ASP A 506 -27.88 -16.63 13.42
CA ASP A 506 -26.88 -17.58 13.95
C ASP A 506 -25.79 -17.96 12.91
N LYS A 507 -25.40 -16.98 12.11
CA LYS A 507 -24.36 -17.11 11.09
C LYS A 507 -23.04 -17.60 11.70
N SER A 508 -22.54 -18.73 11.21
CA SER A 508 -21.39 -19.43 11.80
C SER A 508 -20.33 -19.84 10.78
N ALA A 509 -20.53 -19.50 9.51
CA ALA A 509 -19.60 -19.75 8.42
C ALA A 509 -19.53 -18.56 7.47
N GLN A 510 -18.35 -18.28 6.95
CA GLN A 510 -18.15 -17.30 5.90
C GLN A 510 -17.22 -17.81 4.81
N VAL A 511 -17.44 -17.33 3.59
CA VAL A 511 -16.53 -17.44 2.45
C VAL A 511 -16.23 -16.04 1.94
N ILE A 512 -14.94 -15.74 1.76
CA ILE A 512 -14.47 -14.49 1.16
C ILE A 512 -14.32 -14.71 -0.34
N ASN A 513 -15.10 -14.00 -1.13
CA ASN A 513 -15.13 -14.16 -2.58
C ASN A 513 -14.00 -13.37 -3.24
N THR A 514 -12.79 -13.92 -3.16
CA THR A 514 -11.61 -13.43 -3.85
C THR A 514 -11.68 -13.74 -5.35
N LYS A 515 -10.94 -12.97 -6.16
CA LYS A 515 -10.75 -13.21 -7.61
C LYS A 515 -9.76 -14.35 -7.85
N SER A 516 -10.10 -15.54 -7.36
CA SER A 516 -9.29 -16.75 -7.40
C SER A 516 -10.21 -17.99 -7.48
N GLU A 517 -9.66 -19.13 -7.86
CA GLU A 517 -10.40 -20.39 -7.84
C GLU A 517 -10.62 -20.89 -6.41
N TYR A 518 -9.54 -20.84 -5.60
CA TYR A 518 -9.62 -21.14 -4.18
C TYR A 518 -9.98 -19.89 -3.37
N LYS A 519 -11.01 -20.01 -2.55
CA LYS A 519 -11.55 -18.93 -1.72
C LYS A 519 -11.26 -19.18 -0.25
N PRO A 520 -10.81 -18.17 0.50
CA PRO A 520 -10.67 -18.29 1.95
C PRO A 520 -12.04 -18.48 2.62
N PHE A 521 -12.03 -19.26 3.68
CA PHE A 521 -13.20 -19.42 4.52
C PHE A 521 -12.82 -19.42 6.00
N SER A 522 -13.79 -19.11 6.85
CA SER A 522 -13.73 -19.34 8.29
C SER A 522 -15.08 -19.79 8.83
N ALA A 523 -15.05 -20.52 9.95
CA ALA A 523 -16.23 -20.94 10.65
C ALA A 523 -16.00 -21.00 12.16
N ILE A 524 -17.04 -20.68 12.91
CA ILE A 524 -17.13 -20.79 14.36
C ILE A 524 -18.11 -21.92 14.66
N ARG A 525 -17.87 -22.72 15.70
CA ARG A 525 -18.83 -23.75 16.10
C ARG A 525 -20.16 -23.09 16.42
N ALA A 526 -21.24 -23.68 15.94
CA ALA A 526 -22.56 -23.07 16.04
C ALA A 526 -22.99 -22.75 17.49
N GLN A 527 -22.55 -23.55 18.45
CA GLN A 527 -22.84 -23.34 19.88
C GLN A 527 -22.02 -22.23 20.54
N ASP A 528 -20.97 -21.73 19.89
CA ASP A 528 -20.07 -20.71 20.45
C ASP A 528 -20.35 -19.32 19.87
N ILE A 529 -21.22 -19.19 18.87
CA ILE A 529 -21.53 -17.93 18.20
C ILE A 529 -22.12 -16.91 19.18
N ASP A 530 -21.61 -15.67 19.10
CA ASP A 530 -22.17 -14.51 19.81
C ASP A 530 -22.62 -13.43 18.82
N GLY A 531 -21.86 -13.18 17.77
CA GLY A 531 -22.22 -12.21 16.74
C GLY A 531 -21.18 -12.05 15.64
N MET A 532 -21.46 -11.11 14.73
CA MET A 532 -20.56 -10.73 13.65
C MET A 532 -20.92 -9.35 13.12
N ASP A 533 -19.89 -8.54 12.92
CA ASP A 533 -19.99 -7.27 12.23
C ASP A 533 -19.36 -7.36 10.83
N VAL A 534 -19.89 -6.56 9.91
CA VAL A 534 -19.38 -6.37 8.55
C VAL A 534 -18.94 -4.92 8.42
N TYR A 535 -17.81 -4.66 7.79
CA TYR A 535 -17.37 -3.30 7.54
C TYR A 535 -18.31 -2.59 6.58
N ALA A 536 -18.80 -1.43 7.00
CA ALA A 536 -19.79 -0.65 6.27
C ALA A 536 -19.15 0.34 5.26
N GLY A 537 -17.86 0.25 4.99
CA GLY A 537 -17.16 1.09 4.03
C GLY A 537 -17.35 0.64 2.57
N GLU A 538 -17.13 1.54 1.61
CA GLU A 538 -17.13 1.18 0.19
C GLU A 538 -15.88 0.37 -0.16
N ILE A 539 -16.01 -0.77 -0.82
CA ILE A 539 -14.88 -1.64 -1.20
C ILE A 539 -13.82 -0.92 -2.05
N ARG A 540 -14.22 0.10 -2.79
CA ARG A 540 -13.33 0.90 -3.63
C ARG A 540 -12.52 1.94 -2.87
N ARG A 541 -12.98 2.37 -1.70
CA ARG A 541 -12.41 3.54 -1.01
C ARG A 541 -12.26 3.36 0.49
N ASP A 542 -13.25 2.75 1.13
CA ASP A 542 -13.47 2.89 2.56
C ASP A 542 -13.51 1.58 3.33
N VAL A 543 -13.34 0.44 2.67
CA VAL A 543 -13.19 -0.82 3.39
C VAL A 543 -11.86 -0.78 4.12
N SER A 544 -11.87 -0.14 5.28
CA SER A 544 -10.74 -0.04 6.21
C SER A 544 -9.37 -0.36 5.59
N VAL A 545 -8.94 0.42 4.60
CA VAL A 545 -7.64 0.20 3.97
C VAL A 545 -6.58 0.91 4.79
N PHE A 546 -5.73 0.14 5.43
CA PHE A 546 -4.64 0.64 6.26
C PHE A 546 -3.29 0.21 5.70
N PRO A 547 -2.28 1.09 5.70
CA PRO A 547 -0.90 0.69 5.44
C PRO A 547 -0.45 -0.28 6.52
N TRP A 548 -0.02 -1.48 6.16
CA TRP A 548 0.29 -2.55 7.10
C TRP A 548 1.20 -2.12 8.25
N TRP A 549 2.31 -1.46 7.95
CA TRP A 549 3.26 -1.01 8.96
C TRP A 549 2.99 0.40 9.52
N ASN A 550 2.03 1.10 8.97
CA ASN A 550 1.65 2.43 9.41
C ASN A 550 0.23 2.47 9.95
N HIS A 551 -0.39 1.30 10.06
CA HIS A 551 -1.71 1.19 10.66
C HIS A 551 -1.74 1.90 12.01
N TRP A 552 -0.64 1.85 12.73
CA TRP A 552 -0.66 2.22 14.10
C TRP A 552 0.46 3.20 14.49
N PRO A 553 0.23 4.15 15.34
CA PRO A 553 -1.03 4.49 16.00
C PRO A 553 -1.89 5.39 15.11
N VAL A 554 -2.68 4.82 14.30
CA VAL A 554 -3.66 5.57 13.56
C VAL A 554 -4.92 5.50 14.40
N ALA A 555 -5.36 6.63 14.98
CA ALA A 555 -6.67 6.65 15.59
C ALA A 555 -7.69 6.19 14.55
N PRO A 556 -8.69 5.39 14.92
CA PRO A 556 -9.76 5.04 14.03
C PRO A 556 -10.34 6.31 13.44
N ARG A 557 -9.97 6.64 12.22
CA ARG A 557 -10.59 7.71 11.47
C ARG A 557 -11.26 7.05 10.29
N PRO A 558 -12.48 7.49 9.98
CA PRO A 558 -13.04 7.19 8.69
C PRO A 558 -12.00 7.64 7.67
N THR A 559 -11.71 6.78 6.70
CA THR A 559 -10.92 7.18 5.56
C THR A 559 -11.64 8.37 4.94
N ASP A 560 -10.91 9.42 4.63
CA ASP A 560 -11.47 10.61 3.99
C ASP A 560 -11.73 10.40 2.48
N GLY A 561 -12.03 9.16 2.09
CA GLY A 561 -12.24 8.72 0.71
C GLY A 561 -10.96 8.57 -0.09
N ARG A 562 -9.81 8.46 0.57
CA ARG A 562 -8.52 8.19 -0.06
C ARG A 562 -8.10 6.76 0.22
N TYR A 563 -7.40 6.14 -0.74
CA TYR A 563 -6.68 4.91 -0.45
C TYR A 563 -5.59 5.20 0.58
N ALA A 564 -5.59 4.44 1.67
CA ALA A 564 -4.59 4.59 2.71
C ALA A 564 -3.31 3.79 2.42
N ASN A 565 -3.16 3.21 1.24
CA ASN A 565 -1.98 2.49 0.82
C ASN A 565 -0.78 3.42 0.72
N TYR A 566 0.33 2.97 1.28
CA TYR A 566 1.60 3.58 0.99
C TYR A 566 2.20 2.90 -0.23
N GLU A 567 2.92 3.67 -1.03
CA GLU A 567 3.47 3.24 -2.29
C GLU A 567 4.54 2.16 -2.11
N ASP A 568 5.23 2.18 -0.98
CA ASP A 568 6.38 1.34 -0.67
C ASP A 568 6.07 0.12 0.20
N ARG A 569 4.82 -0.12 0.64
CA ARG A 569 4.50 -1.18 1.58
C ARG A 569 3.13 -1.79 1.39
N ALA A 570 2.97 -2.98 1.98
CA ALA A 570 1.69 -3.66 2.06
C ALA A 570 0.65 -2.85 2.86
N ALA A 571 -0.60 -3.03 2.51
CA ALA A 571 -1.76 -2.56 3.26
C ALA A 571 -2.72 -3.73 3.52
N HIS A 572 -3.78 -3.51 4.26
CA HIS A 572 -4.86 -4.46 4.38
C HIS A 572 -6.22 -3.78 4.21
N ALA A 573 -7.21 -4.58 3.83
CA ALA A 573 -8.61 -4.19 3.80
C ALA A 573 -9.42 -5.18 4.63
N SER A 574 -10.22 -4.68 5.55
CA SER A 574 -11.00 -5.48 6.48
C SER A 574 -12.43 -5.64 6.02
N LEU A 575 -13.00 -6.83 6.15
CA LEU A 575 -14.33 -7.16 5.68
C LEU A 575 -15.32 -7.47 6.79
N SER A 576 -14.88 -8.16 7.85
CA SER A 576 -15.78 -8.65 8.91
C SER A 576 -15.04 -8.98 10.19
N HIS A 577 -15.76 -8.95 11.30
CA HIS A 577 -15.33 -9.40 12.62
C HIS A 577 -16.29 -10.44 13.17
N TRP A 578 -15.74 -11.46 13.81
CA TRP A 578 -16.51 -12.45 14.55
C TRP A 578 -16.43 -12.19 16.05
N PHE A 579 -17.57 -12.42 16.73
CA PHE A 579 -17.68 -12.48 18.18
C PHE A 579 -18.18 -13.87 18.55
N TRP A 580 -17.47 -14.55 19.44
CA TRP A 580 -17.86 -15.89 19.90
C TRP A 580 -17.34 -16.18 21.30
N ASN A 581 -17.99 -17.12 21.99
CA ASN A 581 -17.66 -17.51 23.33
C ASN A 581 -16.37 -18.31 23.38
N GLU A 582 -15.74 -18.32 24.54
CA GLU A 582 -14.53 -19.09 24.77
C GLU A 582 -14.76 -20.59 24.72
N TYR A 583 -13.75 -21.32 24.24
CA TYR A 583 -13.70 -22.79 24.32
C TYR A 583 -13.35 -23.25 25.74
N GLU A 584 -12.44 -22.58 26.40
CA GLU A 584 -12.06 -22.75 27.79
C GLU A 584 -11.45 -21.45 28.33
N SER A 585 -11.55 -21.22 29.65
CA SER A 585 -10.92 -20.07 30.31
C SER A 585 -10.47 -20.42 31.73
N THR A 586 -9.53 -19.59 32.23
CA THR A 586 -9.03 -19.58 33.61
C THR A 586 -8.97 -18.13 34.08
N GLU A 587 -8.53 -17.93 35.33
CA GLU A 587 -8.32 -16.56 35.87
C GLU A 587 -7.28 -15.75 35.06
N ARG A 588 -6.37 -16.41 34.31
CA ARG A 588 -5.26 -15.76 33.59
C ARG A 588 -5.15 -16.15 32.12
N SER A 589 -6.12 -16.86 31.62
CA SER A 589 -6.11 -17.23 30.20
C SER A 589 -7.52 -17.40 29.65
N MET A 590 -7.65 -17.14 28.35
CA MET A 590 -8.85 -17.44 27.56
C MET A 590 -8.43 -18.15 26.28
N THR A 591 -9.12 -19.20 25.94
CA THR A 591 -8.91 -19.97 24.70
C THR A 591 -10.12 -19.84 23.81
N LYS A 592 -9.91 -19.45 22.56
CA LYS A 592 -10.92 -19.52 21.50
C LYS A 592 -10.44 -20.42 20.36
N ILE A 593 -11.36 -21.02 19.63
CA ILE A 593 -11.05 -21.87 18.47
C ILE A 593 -11.88 -21.45 17.27
N MET A 594 -11.24 -21.52 16.11
CA MET A 594 -11.87 -21.20 14.83
C MET A 594 -11.39 -22.19 13.76
N LEU A 595 -12.29 -22.63 12.91
CA LEU A 595 -11.96 -23.39 11.71
C LEU A 595 -11.75 -22.41 10.56
N CYS A 596 -10.68 -22.59 9.79
CA CYS A 596 -10.37 -21.77 8.65
C CYS A 596 -9.70 -22.58 7.54
N GLY A 597 -9.56 -22.00 6.37
CA GLY A 597 -8.91 -22.68 5.25
C GLY A 597 -9.21 -22.07 3.90
N MET A 598 -8.98 -22.90 2.88
CA MET A 598 -9.25 -22.59 1.47
C MET A 598 -10.22 -23.61 0.87
N THR A 599 -11.11 -23.18 0.00
CA THR A 599 -12.07 -24.04 -0.69
C THR A 599 -12.25 -23.66 -2.15
N LYS A 600 -12.42 -24.65 -3.03
CA LYS A 600 -12.95 -24.45 -4.39
C LYS A 600 -14.48 -24.53 -4.42
N GLY A 601 -15.08 -25.01 -3.34
CA GLY A 601 -16.51 -25.11 -3.19
C GLY A 601 -17.18 -23.79 -2.82
N ASP A 602 -18.45 -23.89 -2.54
CA ASP A 602 -19.26 -22.76 -2.09
C ASP A 602 -19.47 -22.80 -0.56
N ILE A 603 -20.25 -21.86 -0.06
CA ILE A 603 -20.59 -21.76 1.36
C ILE A 603 -21.29 -23.02 1.90
N GLN A 604 -22.00 -23.81 1.04
CA GLN A 604 -22.67 -25.06 1.45
C GLN A 604 -21.64 -26.11 1.88
N ASP A 605 -20.48 -26.16 1.23
CA ASP A 605 -19.40 -27.06 1.64
C ASP A 605 -18.91 -26.71 3.04
N ILE A 606 -18.74 -25.40 3.30
CA ILE A 606 -18.29 -24.91 4.59
C ILE A 606 -19.35 -25.13 5.68
N ILE A 607 -20.64 -24.96 5.35
CA ILE A 607 -21.75 -25.28 6.26
C ILE A 607 -21.71 -26.76 6.65
N ARG A 608 -21.52 -27.68 5.67
CA ARG A 608 -21.40 -29.11 5.95
C ARG A 608 -20.17 -29.42 6.82
N LEU A 609 -19.04 -28.80 6.51
CA LEU A 609 -17.82 -28.95 7.29
C LEU A 609 -18.00 -28.43 8.72
N ASN A 610 -18.59 -27.25 8.91
CA ASN A 610 -18.88 -26.67 10.23
C ASN A 610 -19.86 -27.52 11.02
N ARG A 611 -20.90 -28.06 10.38
CA ARG A 611 -21.85 -28.97 11.01
C ARG A 611 -21.14 -30.21 11.56
N SER A 612 -20.25 -30.82 10.79
CA SER A 612 -19.45 -31.97 11.21
C SER A 612 -18.46 -31.63 12.32
N TRP A 613 -17.88 -30.44 12.29
CA TRP A 613 -16.95 -29.97 13.32
C TRP A 613 -17.67 -29.63 14.63
N SER A 614 -18.83 -29.01 14.57
CA SER A 614 -19.69 -28.68 15.72
C SER A 614 -20.32 -29.94 16.36
N ASN A 615 -20.68 -30.92 15.53
CA ASN A 615 -21.34 -32.17 15.94
C ASN A 615 -20.60 -33.38 15.34
N PRO A 616 -19.44 -33.73 15.90
CA PRO A 616 -18.60 -34.78 15.34
C PRO A 616 -19.31 -36.16 15.41
N ALA A 617 -19.04 -36.97 14.41
CA ALA A 617 -19.55 -38.35 14.37
C ALA A 617 -19.10 -39.16 15.59
N LYS A 618 -19.93 -40.05 16.08
CA LYS A 618 -19.53 -41.03 17.10
C LYS A 618 -18.75 -42.15 16.43
N ILE A 619 -17.48 -42.26 16.79
CA ILE A 619 -16.58 -43.30 16.27
C ILE A 619 -16.43 -44.38 17.33
N SER A 620 -16.49 -45.66 16.94
CA SER A 620 -16.08 -46.79 17.76
C SER A 620 -14.87 -47.47 17.13
N VAL A 621 -13.91 -47.86 17.96
CA VAL A 621 -12.64 -48.46 17.51
C VAL A 621 -12.50 -49.82 18.16
N THR A 622 -12.21 -50.86 17.35
CA THR A 622 -11.93 -52.22 17.85
C THR A 622 -10.43 -52.40 18.04
N GLY A 623 -10.00 -52.99 19.15
CA GLY A 623 -8.59 -53.22 19.44
C GLY A 623 -7.83 -52.01 20.01
N ALA A 624 -8.54 -50.91 20.27
CA ALA A 624 -7.97 -49.71 20.90
C ALA A 624 -9.00 -49.06 21.79
N LYS A 625 -8.58 -48.06 22.56
CA LYS A 625 -9.48 -47.20 23.34
C LYS A 625 -9.56 -45.84 22.69
N LEU A 626 -10.78 -45.45 22.31
CA LEU A 626 -11.02 -44.07 21.86
C LEU A 626 -10.87 -43.13 23.06
N ALA A 627 -9.90 -42.24 23.02
CA ALA A 627 -9.64 -41.36 24.13
C ALA A 627 -10.64 -40.19 24.14
N LYS A 628 -10.67 -39.38 23.09
CA LYS A 628 -11.50 -38.16 23.02
C LYS A 628 -11.44 -37.55 21.61
N TYR A 629 -12.55 -36.99 21.16
CA TYR A 629 -12.51 -35.99 20.09
C TYR A 629 -12.06 -34.65 20.67
N ARG A 630 -11.09 -34.03 20.00
CA ARG A 630 -10.61 -32.71 20.32
C ARG A 630 -10.99 -31.72 19.23
N PRO A 631 -12.05 -30.94 19.42
CA PRO A 631 -12.46 -29.92 18.43
C PRO A 631 -11.40 -28.86 18.19
N ASP A 632 -10.58 -28.54 19.21
CA ASP A 632 -9.45 -27.62 19.13
C ASP A 632 -8.29 -28.13 18.25
N GLU A 633 -8.34 -29.38 17.83
CA GLU A 633 -7.40 -29.98 16.88
C GLU A 633 -8.11 -30.63 15.68
N LYS A 634 -9.44 -30.68 15.65
CA LYS A 634 -10.26 -31.41 14.66
C LYS A 634 -9.83 -32.89 14.54
N ALA A 635 -9.52 -33.53 15.65
CA ALA A 635 -8.91 -34.84 15.67
C ALA A 635 -9.54 -35.80 16.71
N TYR A 636 -9.53 -37.09 16.39
CA TYR A 636 -9.84 -38.14 17.34
C TYR A 636 -8.55 -38.76 17.84
N TYR A 637 -8.44 -38.94 19.15
CA TYR A 637 -7.29 -39.57 19.78
C TYR A 637 -7.64 -41.00 20.17
N ILE A 638 -6.78 -41.92 19.73
CA ILE A 638 -6.87 -43.33 20.03
C ILE A 638 -5.70 -43.68 20.96
N SER A 639 -5.98 -44.36 22.05
CA SER A 639 -4.98 -44.82 23.01
C SER A 639 -5.07 -46.31 23.25
N GLU A 640 -4.09 -46.88 23.94
CA GLU A 640 -4.04 -48.29 24.33
C GLU A 640 -4.28 -49.23 23.14
N VAL A 641 -3.60 -48.95 22.00
CA VAL A 641 -3.68 -49.78 20.80
C VAL A 641 -3.08 -51.14 21.09
N LYS A 642 -3.89 -52.21 21.05
CA LYS A 642 -3.46 -53.58 21.23
C LYS A 642 -3.12 -54.29 19.92
N GLU A 643 -3.73 -53.84 18.84
CA GLU A 643 -3.49 -54.33 17.49
C GLU A 643 -3.67 -53.18 16.50
N ILE A 644 -2.94 -53.23 15.38
CA ILE A 644 -3.20 -52.30 14.27
C ILE A 644 -4.42 -52.81 13.54
N VAL A 645 -5.54 -52.12 13.68
CA VAL A 645 -6.81 -52.44 13.01
C VAL A 645 -7.09 -51.36 11.98
N ASN A 646 -7.56 -51.73 10.80
CA ASN A 646 -8.08 -50.78 9.83
C ASN A 646 -9.32 -50.08 10.45
N VAL A 647 -9.31 -48.76 10.40
CA VAL A 647 -10.47 -47.93 10.76
C VAL A 647 -11.20 -47.66 9.45
N GLU A 648 -12.39 -48.20 9.30
CA GLU A 648 -13.29 -47.87 8.19
C GLU A 648 -14.19 -46.67 8.52
#